data_89b9e1d3e6f397deecaff76028a82f3f
#
_entry.id   89b9e1d3e6f397deecaff76028a82f3f
#
_cell.length_a   1.000
_cell.length_b   1.000
_cell.length_c   1.000
_cell.angle_alpha   90.00
_cell.angle_beta   90.00
_cell.angle_gamma   90.00
#
_symmetry.space_group_name_H-M   'P 1'
#
loop_
_entity.id
_entity.type
_entity.pdbx_description
1 polymer ?
#
loop_
_entity_poly.entity_id
_entity_poly.type
_entity_poly.pdbx_seq_one_letter_code
_entity_poly.pdbx_strand_id
1 'polypeptide(L)'
;MRFILVFTFIVFSILSCQKQKESTTPLLNYLPQNASVIIKVNNLTNLKSELKNNDFLKPLYSTTNYDHILGRMKALELVQSDTSGILAFTEIDSLNSEFIYVSDKPLSFVNPDKDKSPTIESVSYEGRNYNRYEIKQSTFFSIELDRQIILGSSLNLIDAIIDNMNTEIDPVLNSLFETSNIDKSASVYLNLEQSNWMDDYVFKKDTTIQFSGFADWVTFDIEPSQDFLQLNGISIAKESTKNLLSLFKNTRPAIGNLSAKMPANTDAFISFSFDNYDVFAQNQKDYLEAAFKRDSVFNTVEEIGVLFIENKKAVILSTYGAENITQYLEDKSSNNAIYMGRETFELVSNKFLYEYFNPLLKEFKANYYTILENTFIFSEELEVLQGIIRDNSSGSTFDKSMLYESARKVLADESSIVFMANAKGMEDILEMHCTKELLNDFNKTEASNYIFAGQIVADANFYHTNLLIQKKYKEKESNTISALFRVELDSDLATNPQFVKNHRTNKKEIVVQDQDNNLYLISTQGKILWKKQLKGKIQGKISQVDLYKNGRLQLAFTTGNEFLILDRNGKEVAPFNMNFPGGNLNELAVFDYEGKKNYRFVITQGSKVFMYNSKGKTVRGFKYTDTGSSVLSAPKHIKIGNRDYLIFMLENGDLKIVNRVGNSRVKVTEKIEFSSNNTYLYKNNFIITDKNGTLYSIDTKGKVSKTKFNYSEDHGLDATNKTLVTNNENILSIKGKNITLDLGVYTHPVIFYVHDKIYVSVTDIQSQKVYLFDSNAVPIQNFPVFGYSMIDLDDIDNDRKIEFVCKDQENALVLYKIN
;
A
#
# COMPACT_ATOMS: atom_id res chain seq x y z
N MET A 1 -28.75 -31.13 46.63
CA MET A 1 -29.36 -29.78 46.80
C MET A 1 -28.40 -28.70 47.28
N ARG A 2 -27.35 -29.00 48.07
CA ARG A 2 -26.31 -27.99 48.45
C ARG A 2 -25.29 -27.64 47.37
N PHE A 3 -25.09 -28.50 46.39
CA PHE A 3 -24.15 -28.23 45.27
C PHE A 3 -24.73 -27.34 44.14
N ILE A 4 -26.03 -27.31 44.00
CA ILE A 4 -26.74 -26.49 42.99
C ILE A 4 -26.82 -25.02 43.45
N LEU A 5 -26.96 -24.77 44.75
CA LEU A 5 -26.98 -23.40 45.31
C LEU A 5 -25.63 -22.68 45.28
N VAL A 6 -24.52 -23.42 45.37
CA VAL A 6 -23.15 -22.84 45.24
C VAL A 6 -22.82 -22.53 43.77
N PHE A 7 -23.30 -23.36 42.83
CA PHE A 7 -23.10 -23.12 41.40
C PHE A 7 -23.91 -21.93 40.89
N THR A 8 -25.11 -21.71 41.41
CA THR A 8 -25.96 -20.57 41.05
C THR A 8 -25.42 -19.26 41.62
N PHE A 9 -24.75 -19.27 42.80
CA PHE A 9 -24.13 -18.09 43.37
C PHE A 9 -22.82 -17.69 42.69
N ILE A 10 -22.05 -18.64 42.13
CA ILE A 10 -20.85 -18.39 41.35
C ILE A 10 -21.20 -17.87 39.94
N VAL A 11 -22.30 -18.29 39.35
CA VAL A 11 -22.78 -17.78 38.06
C VAL A 11 -23.34 -16.35 38.21
N PHE A 12 -23.96 -16.00 39.34
CA PHE A 12 -24.43 -14.62 39.59
C PHE A 12 -23.30 -13.65 39.96
N SER A 13 -22.17 -14.11 40.49
CA SER A 13 -21.04 -13.24 40.80
C SER A 13 -20.14 -12.98 39.58
N ILE A 14 -20.24 -13.77 38.51
CA ILE A 14 -19.51 -13.53 37.23
C ILE A 14 -20.29 -12.54 36.32
N LEU A 15 -21.60 -12.34 36.57
CA LEU A 15 -22.41 -11.38 35.81
C LEU A 15 -22.42 -9.96 36.40
N SER A 16 -21.67 -9.70 37.46
CA SER A 16 -21.67 -8.40 38.16
C SER A 16 -20.41 -7.56 37.91
N CYS A 17 -19.67 -7.83 36.87
CA CYS A 17 -18.58 -6.93 36.37
C CYS A 17 -18.66 -6.72 34.85
N GLN A 18 -19.86 -6.43 34.35
CA GLN A 18 -19.93 -5.57 33.17
C GLN A 18 -19.70 -4.14 33.69
N LYS A 19 -18.52 -3.60 33.49
CA LYS A 19 -18.39 -2.14 33.32
C LYS A 19 -19.50 -1.74 32.38
N GLN A 20 -20.49 -0.97 32.84
CA GLN A 20 -21.37 -0.24 31.96
C GLN A 20 -20.47 0.44 30.94
N LYS A 21 -20.53 0.00 29.68
CA LYS A 21 -20.08 0.81 28.56
C LYS A 21 -20.96 2.04 28.65
N GLU A 22 -20.44 3.13 29.21
CA GLU A 22 -21.08 4.43 29.11
C GLU A 22 -21.34 4.59 27.60
N SER A 23 -22.61 4.68 27.24
CA SER A 23 -23.03 4.86 25.85
C SER A 23 -22.60 6.26 25.45
N THR A 24 -21.41 6.38 24.88
CA THR A 24 -21.02 7.60 24.19
C THR A 24 -21.83 7.63 22.91
N THR A 25 -22.59 8.67 22.72
CA THR A 25 -23.28 8.93 21.43
C THR A 25 -22.23 8.94 20.32
N PRO A 26 -22.37 8.10 19.26
CA PRO A 26 -21.41 8.07 18.18
C PRO A 26 -21.24 9.46 17.56
N LEU A 27 -20.03 9.85 17.18
CA LEU A 27 -19.75 11.16 16.55
C LEU A 27 -20.64 11.41 15.32
N LEU A 28 -21.03 10.36 14.61
CA LEU A 28 -21.94 10.43 13.46
C LEU A 28 -23.32 11.01 13.78
N ASN A 29 -23.79 10.91 15.04
CA ASN A 29 -25.10 11.46 15.42
C ASN A 29 -25.13 13.00 15.45
N TYR A 30 -23.96 13.63 15.38
CA TYR A 30 -23.82 15.10 15.36
C TYR A 30 -23.62 15.62 13.94
N LEU A 31 -23.92 14.85 12.90
CA LEU A 31 -23.80 15.29 11.52
C LEU A 31 -25.09 15.94 11.01
N PRO A 32 -25.00 17.02 10.22
CA PRO A 32 -26.12 17.53 9.47
C PRO A 32 -26.64 16.46 8.47
N GLN A 33 -27.96 16.32 8.36
CA GLN A 33 -28.58 15.36 7.43
C GLN A 33 -28.23 15.59 5.97
N ASN A 34 -27.96 16.85 5.58
CA ASN A 34 -27.60 17.29 4.24
C ASN A 34 -26.09 17.51 4.07
N ALA A 35 -25.26 16.90 4.91
CA ALA A 35 -23.81 17.00 4.75
C ALA A 35 -23.36 16.35 3.45
N SER A 36 -22.74 17.13 2.58
CA SER A 36 -22.20 16.66 1.29
C SER A 36 -20.74 16.21 1.41
N VAL A 37 -19.97 16.83 2.32
CA VAL A 37 -18.57 16.51 2.59
C VAL A 37 -18.39 16.26 4.08
N ILE A 38 -17.90 15.08 4.43
CA ILE A 38 -17.61 14.70 5.80
C ILE A 38 -16.14 14.28 5.85
N ILE A 39 -15.39 14.78 6.83
CA ILE A 39 -13.98 14.47 7.04
C ILE A 39 -13.83 13.89 8.44
N LYS A 40 -13.47 12.63 8.53
CA LYS A 40 -13.02 12.02 9.78
C LYS A 40 -11.56 12.38 9.97
N VAL A 41 -11.26 13.01 11.09
CA VAL A 41 -9.89 13.45 11.44
C VAL A 41 -9.46 12.65 12.66
N ASN A 42 -8.38 11.87 12.52
CA ASN A 42 -7.89 11.06 13.65
C ASN A 42 -7.04 11.87 14.62
N ASN A 43 -6.36 12.91 14.14
CA ASN A 43 -5.66 13.90 14.95
C ASN A 43 -5.57 15.21 14.16
N LEU A 44 -6.30 16.25 14.56
CA LEU A 44 -6.37 17.50 13.84
C LEU A 44 -5.04 18.27 13.85
N THR A 45 -4.31 18.20 14.96
CA THR A 45 -3.01 18.88 15.10
C THR A 45 -1.98 18.29 14.13
N ASN A 46 -1.93 16.96 14.02
CA ASN A 46 -1.04 16.26 13.09
C ASN A 46 -1.43 16.54 11.63
N LEU A 47 -2.72 16.44 11.29
CA LEU A 47 -3.22 16.72 9.94
C LEU A 47 -2.81 18.11 9.46
N LYS A 48 -3.01 19.14 10.30
CA LYS A 48 -2.60 20.51 9.96
C LYS A 48 -1.09 20.62 9.73
N SER A 49 -0.29 19.97 10.56
CA SER A 49 1.16 19.96 10.42
C SER A 49 1.59 19.29 9.11
N GLU A 50 0.99 18.16 8.77
CA GLU A 50 1.25 17.44 7.53
C GLU A 50 0.90 18.28 6.31
N LEU A 51 -0.29 18.88 6.27
CA LEU A 51 -0.73 19.71 5.16
C LEU A 51 0.17 20.95 5.02
N LYS A 52 0.44 21.68 6.11
CA LYS A 52 1.24 22.90 6.07
C LYS A 52 2.69 22.66 5.61
N ASN A 53 3.28 21.53 5.96
CA ASN A 53 4.67 21.20 5.65
C ASN A 53 4.82 20.39 4.35
N ASN A 54 3.76 20.22 3.59
CA ASN A 54 3.77 19.47 2.36
C ASN A 54 4.10 20.35 1.15
N ASP A 55 5.29 20.18 0.56
CA ASP A 55 5.74 20.95 -0.60
C ASP A 55 4.94 20.65 -1.88
N PHE A 56 4.33 19.47 -1.97
CA PHE A 56 3.47 19.12 -3.10
C PHE A 56 2.18 19.95 -3.13
N LEU A 57 1.62 20.27 -1.94
CA LEU A 57 0.38 21.05 -1.83
C LEU A 57 0.60 22.57 -1.92
N LYS A 58 1.84 23.05 -1.75
CA LYS A 58 2.14 24.50 -1.78
C LYS A 58 1.65 25.24 -3.03
N PRO A 59 1.77 24.71 -4.25
CA PRO A 59 1.24 25.38 -5.44
C PRO A 59 -0.28 25.63 -5.39
N LEU A 60 -1.03 24.78 -4.66
CA LEU A 60 -2.48 24.95 -4.48
C LEU A 60 -2.81 26.20 -3.63
N TYR A 61 -1.90 26.65 -2.75
CA TYR A 61 -2.13 27.78 -1.84
C TYR A 61 -2.33 29.12 -2.55
N SER A 62 -1.95 29.21 -3.82
CA SER A 62 -2.15 30.41 -4.66
C SER A 62 -3.42 30.35 -5.51
N THR A 63 -4.22 29.30 -5.37
CA THR A 63 -5.43 29.12 -6.17
C THR A 63 -6.65 29.75 -5.51
N THR A 64 -7.60 30.21 -6.31
CA THR A 64 -8.85 30.82 -5.84
C THR A 64 -9.69 29.80 -5.06
N ASN A 65 -9.68 28.57 -5.51
CA ASN A 65 -10.40 27.47 -4.90
C ASN A 65 -9.88 27.15 -3.50
N TYR A 66 -8.56 27.16 -3.33
CA TYR A 66 -7.94 26.95 -2.03
C TYR A 66 -8.33 28.06 -1.04
N ASP A 67 -8.28 29.30 -1.48
CA ASP A 67 -8.70 30.45 -0.64
C ASP A 67 -10.17 30.36 -0.23
N HIS A 68 -11.06 29.89 -1.10
CA HIS A 68 -12.46 29.68 -0.76
C HIS A 68 -12.64 28.56 0.28
N ILE A 69 -12.00 27.41 0.09
CA ILE A 69 -12.07 26.28 1.04
C ILE A 69 -11.46 26.66 2.39
N LEU A 70 -10.26 27.23 2.42
CA LEU A 70 -9.60 27.64 3.65
C LEU A 70 -10.27 28.83 4.32
N GLY A 71 -10.82 29.76 3.53
CA GLY A 71 -11.57 30.91 4.08
C GLY A 71 -12.69 30.46 5.01
N ARG A 72 -13.34 29.34 4.66
CA ARG A 72 -14.39 28.71 5.47
C ARG A 72 -13.86 27.95 6.68
N MET A 73 -12.60 27.48 6.62
CA MET A 73 -11.96 26.71 7.70
C MET A 73 -11.05 27.53 8.60
N LYS A 74 -10.98 28.87 8.43
CA LYS A 74 -10.09 29.75 9.24
C LYS A 74 -10.25 29.56 10.75
N ALA A 75 -11.45 29.30 11.22
CA ALA A 75 -11.70 28.98 12.62
C ALA A 75 -10.96 27.72 13.08
N LEU A 76 -10.87 26.70 12.21
CA LEU A 76 -10.18 25.45 12.52
C LEU A 76 -8.66 25.59 12.59
N GLU A 77 -8.07 26.63 11.95
CA GLU A 77 -6.62 26.91 12.12
C GLU A 77 -6.25 27.14 13.58
N LEU A 78 -7.17 27.65 14.36
CA LEU A 78 -6.99 28.01 15.76
C LEU A 78 -7.29 26.85 16.73
N VAL A 79 -7.93 25.79 16.28
CA VAL A 79 -8.30 24.63 17.09
C VAL A 79 -7.17 23.61 17.12
N GLN A 80 -6.80 23.13 18.30
CA GLN A 80 -5.92 21.99 18.49
C GLN A 80 -6.71 20.85 19.15
N SER A 81 -6.62 19.68 18.56
CA SER A 81 -7.18 18.46 19.11
C SER A 81 -6.28 17.29 18.73
N ASP A 82 -5.87 16.52 19.73
CA ASP A 82 -5.11 15.28 19.58
C ASP A 82 -6.04 14.05 19.61
N THR A 83 -7.34 14.29 19.78
CA THR A 83 -8.39 13.27 19.73
C THR A 83 -9.02 13.19 18.35
N SER A 84 -9.70 12.08 18.07
CA SER A 84 -10.47 11.95 16.84
C SER A 84 -11.66 12.92 16.82
N GLY A 85 -11.98 13.41 15.61
CA GLY A 85 -13.12 14.29 15.38
C GLY A 85 -13.70 14.11 14.00
N ILE A 86 -14.86 14.71 13.79
CA ILE A 86 -15.54 14.78 12.48
C ILE A 86 -15.76 16.24 12.13
N LEU A 87 -15.36 16.59 10.89
CA LEU A 87 -15.67 17.87 10.26
C LEU A 87 -16.69 17.61 9.16
N ALA A 88 -17.78 18.34 9.13
CA ALA A 88 -18.77 18.24 8.07
C ALA A 88 -19.11 19.62 7.51
N PHE A 89 -19.43 19.65 6.23
CA PHE A 89 -19.85 20.84 5.51
C PHE A 89 -21.27 20.65 4.96
N THR A 90 -22.07 21.71 5.09
CA THR A 90 -23.39 21.82 4.49
C THR A 90 -23.44 23.04 3.62
N GLU A 91 -24.18 22.97 2.53
CA GLU A 91 -24.47 24.10 1.67
C GLU A 91 -25.59 24.95 2.26
N ILE A 92 -25.46 26.30 2.22
CA ILE A 92 -26.54 27.24 2.44
C ILE A 92 -27.03 27.77 1.10
N ASP A 93 -26.09 28.10 0.22
CA ASP A 93 -26.31 28.53 -1.17
C ASP A 93 -25.03 28.29 -1.99
N SER A 94 -25.06 28.47 -3.31
CA SER A 94 -23.92 28.22 -4.21
C SER A 94 -22.62 28.95 -3.86
N LEU A 95 -22.65 29.91 -2.92
CA LEU A 95 -21.50 30.72 -2.49
C LEU A 95 -21.16 30.52 -1.01
N ASN A 96 -22.10 30.04 -0.19
CA ASN A 96 -21.96 29.96 1.25
C ASN A 96 -22.17 28.53 1.77
N SER A 97 -21.23 28.04 2.57
CA SER A 97 -21.39 26.80 3.32
C SER A 97 -21.15 27.02 4.79
N GLU A 98 -21.84 26.23 5.60
CA GLU A 98 -21.59 26.13 7.03
C GLU A 98 -20.76 24.88 7.32
N PHE A 99 -20.00 24.94 8.42
CA PHE A 99 -19.27 23.80 8.90
C PHE A 99 -19.63 23.48 10.34
N ILE A 100 -19.47 22.22 10.68
CA ILE A 100 -19.47 21.72 12.04
C ILE A 100 -18.26 20.84 12.29
N TYR A 101 -17.61 21.00 13.43
CA TYR A 101 -16.55 20.13 13.90
C TYR A 101 -16.94 19.56 15.26
N VAL A 102 -16.92 18.26 15.39
CA VAL A 102 -17.24 17.52 16.63
C VAL A 102 -16.03 16.68 17.00
N SER A 103 -15.60 16.78 18.25
CA SER A 103 -14.51 15.94 18.76
C SER A 103 -14.73 15.57 20.22
N ASP A 104 -14.06 14.51 20.67
CA ASP A 104 -13.93 14.19 22.08
C ASP A 104 -13.06 15.25 22.79
N LYS A 105 -13.30 15.47 24.07
CA LYS A 105 -12.48 16.36 24.90
C LYS A 105 -11.09 15.73 25.16
N PRO A 106 -10.04 16.51 25.30
CA PRO A 106 -9.97 17.97 25.35
C PRO A 106 -9.79 18.62 23.97
N LEU A 107 -10.28 19.87 23.86
CA LEU A 107 -10.04 20.74 22.73
C LEU A 107 -9.38 22.03 23.25
N SER A 108 -8.34 22.49 22.59
CA SER A 108 -7.66 23.74 22.96
C SER A 108 -7.54 24.69 21.76
N PHE A 109 -7.37 25.97 22.06
CA PHE A 109 -7.19 27.01 21.05
C PHE A 109 -5.76 27.51 21.06
N VAL A 110 -5.14 27.62 19.89
CA VAL A 110 -3.85 28.29 19.71
C VAL A 110 -4.08 29.74 19.39
N ASN A 111 -3.45 30.62 20.13
CA ASN A 111 -3.41 32.02 19.77
C ASN A 111 -2.15 32.28 18.91
N PRO A 112 -2.28 32.59 17.60
CA PRO A 112 -1.13 32.89 16.76
C PRO A 112 -0.45 34.22 17.08
N ASP A 113 -1.19 35.15 17.73
CA ASP A 113 -0.65 36.41 18.23
C ASP A 113 -0.61 36.32 19.76
N LYS A 114 0.56 36.24 20.36
CA LYS A 114 0.77 36.11 21.82
C LYS A 114 0.07 37.20 22.64
N ASP A 115 -0.47 38.26 21.99
CA ASP A 115 -1.04 39.46 22.66
C ASP A 115 -2.58 39.56 22.58
N LYS A 116 -3.29 38.59 21.93
CA LYS A 116 -4.75 38.65 21.84
C LYS A 116 -5.37 37.26 22.08
N SER A 117 -5.78 37.05 23.30
CA SER A 117 -6.67 35.88 23.60
C SER A 117 -8.01 36.04 22.88
N PRO A 118 -8.62 34.94 22.38
CA PRO A 118 -9.95 35.00 21.79
C PRO A 118 -10.94 35.62 22.80
N THR A 119 -11.79 36.52 22.33
CA THR A 119 -12.92 36.99 23.15
C THR A 119 -13.94 35.87 23.22
N ILE A 120 -14.20 35.36 24.40
CA ILE A 120 -15.18 34.32 24.66
C ILE A 120 -16.34 34.90 25.38
N GLU A 121 -17.52 34.86 24.78
CA GLU A 121 -18.77 35.33 25.38
C GLU A 121 -19.75 34.14 25.52
N SER A 122 -20.46 34.07 26.65
CA SER A 122 -21.57 33.12 26.80
C SER A 122 -22.83 33.73 26.19
N VAL A 123 -23.44 33.02 25.24
CA VAL A 123 -24.66 33.43 24.53
C VAL A 123 -25.74 32.38 24.78
N SER A 124 -26.91 32.83 25.15
CA SER A 124 -28.11 31.99 25.30
C SER A 124 -28.93 32.00 24.01
N TYR A 125 -29.20 30.83 23.44
CA TYR A 125 -30.01 30.65 22.22
C TYR A 125 -30.89 29.41 22.37
N GLU A 126 -32.20 29.51 22.09
CA GLU A 126 -33.20 28.44 22.19
C GLU A 126 -33.14 27.63 23.51
N GLY A 127 -32.86 28.34 24.62
CA GLY A 127 -32.76 27.74 25.97
C GLY A 127 -31.46 27.01 26.28
N ARG A 128 -30.46 27.03 25.38
CA ARG A 128 -29.13 26.46 25.57
C ARG A 128 -28.10 27.56 25.71
N ASN A 129 -27.00 27.26 26.41
CA ASN A 129 -25.87 28.17 26.55
C ASN A 129 -24.72 27.75 25.65
N TYR A 130 -24.26 28.67 24.81
CA TYR A 130 -23.17 28.51 23.87
C TYR A 130 -22.02 29.42 24.22
N ASN A 131 -20.79 29.04 23.86
CA ASN A 131 -19.65 29.93 23.84
C ASN A 131 -19.52 30.52 22.44
N ARG A 132 -19.48 31.83 22.33
CA ARG A 132 -19.18 32.59 21.11
C ARG A 132 -17.74 33.00 21.12
N TYR A 133 -17.07 32.75 20.02
CA TYR A 133 -15.66 33.08 19.80
C TYR A 133 -15.56 34.13 18.69
N GLU A 134 -14.83 35.21 18.94
CA GLU A 134 -14.45 36.18 17.92
C GLU A 134 -12.94 36.18 17.76
N ILE A 135 -12.45 35.83 16.56
CA ILE A 135 -11.02 35.75 16.22
C ILE A 135 -10.83 36.28 14.79
N LYS A 136 -10.07 37.35 14.63
CA LYS A 136 -9.65 37.90 13.31
C LYS A 136 -10.80 38.02 12.28
N GLN A 137 -11.93 38.54 12.60
CA GLN A 137 -13.12 38.72 11.74
C GLN A 137 -13.90 37.43 11.49
N SER A 138 -13.59 36.31 12.19
CA SER A 138 -14.37 35.10 12.13
C SER A 138 -15.10 34.91 13.45
N THR A 139 -16.42 34.64 13.36
CA THR A 139 -17.26 34.28 14.53
C THR A 139 -17.62 32.79 14.39
N PHE A 140 -17.48 32.06 15.48
CA PHE A 140 -17.94 30.69 15.59
C PHE A 140 -18.43 30.39 16.98
N PHE A 141 -19.13 29.29 17.15
CA PHE A 141 -19.82 28.95 18.36
C PHE A 141 -19.47 27.54 18.82
N SER A 142 -19.51 27.28 20.12
CA SER A 142 -19.41 25.93 20.63
C SER A 142 -20.38 25.63 21.76
N ILE A 143 -20.71 24.38 21.92
CA ILE A 143 -21.40 23.81 23.07
C ILE A 143 -20.73 22.53 23.52
N GLU A 144 -20.72 22.27 24.80
CA GLU A 144 -20.27 21.01 25.38
C GLU A 144 -21.46 20.14 25.71
N LEU A 145 -21.50 18.94 25.14
CA LEU A 145 -22.49 17.91 25.45
C LEU A 145 -21.76 16.64 25.87
N ASP A 146 -22.01 16.19 27.09
CA ASP A 146 -21.38 15.01 27.70
C ASP A 146 -19.84 15.09 27.63
N ARG A 147 -19.24 14.25 26.78
CA ARG A 147 -17.78 14.21 26.58
C ARG A 147 -17.33 14.90 25.30
N GLN A 148 -18.25 15.43 24.51
CA GLN A 148 -17.97 15.98 23.21
C GLN A 148 -18.07 17.49 23.21
N ILE A 149 -17.30 18.10 22.31
CA ILE A 149 -17.37 19.51 21.99
C ILE A 149 -17.85 19.62 20.55
N ILE A 150 -18.94 20.37 20.36
CA ILE A 150 -19.48 20.72 19.05
C ILE A 150 -19.12 22.16 18.78
N LEU A 151 -18.41 22.39 17.68
CA LEU A 151 -17.97 23.69 17.19
C LEU A 151 -18.59 23.91 15.80
N GLY A 152 -19.24 25.03 15.57
CA GLY A 152 -19.87 25.35 14.29
C GLY A 152 -19.82 26.81 13.90
N SER A 153 -20.10 27.08 12.62
CA SER A 153 -20.12 28.41 12.03
C SER A 153 -21.35 29.23 12.44
N SER A 154 -22.45 28.59 12.83
CA SER A 154 -23.67 29.27 13.28
C SER A 154 -24.36 28.55 14.42
N LEU A 155 -25.13 29.34 15.23
CA LEU A 155 -25.96 28.80 16.31
C LEU A 155 -27.09 27.92 15.76
N ASN A 156 -27.72 28.36 14.67
CA ASN A 156 -28.83 27.65 14.05
C ASN A 156 -28.42 26.24 13.62
N LEU A 157 -27.23 26.08 13.03
CA LEU A 157 -26.72 24.77 12.60
C LEU A 157 -26.48 23.86 13.80
N ILE A 158 -25.80 24.35 14.84
CA ILE A 158 -25.51 23.55 16.04
C ILE A 158 -26.81 23.15 16.74
N ASP A 159 -27.75 24.08 16.89
CA ASP A 159 -29.03 23.83 17.56
C ASP A 159 -29.88 22.81 16.79
N ALA A 160 -29.98 22.96 15.48
CA ALA A 160 -30.68 22.01 14.61
C ALA A 160 -30.08 20.61 14.66
N ILE A 161 -28.77 20.46 14.79
CA ILE A 161 -28.12 19.16 14.95
C ILE A 161 -28.46 18.54 16.29
N ILE A 162 -28.42 19.32 17.37
CA ILE A 162 -28.75 18.82 18.72
C ILE A 162 -30.18 18.33 18.78
N ASP A 163 -31.11 19.05 18.16
CA ASP A 163 -32.52 18.66 18.13
C ASP A 163 -32.78 17.38 17.32
N ASN A 164 -31.92 17.09 16.34
CA ASN A 164 -32.02 15.94 15.45
C ASN A 164 -31.06 14.78 15.78
N MET A 165 -30.36 14.82 16.93
CA MET A 165 -29.34 13.81 17.30
C MET A 165 -29.83 12.36 17.35
N ASN A 166 -31.15 12.13 17.45
CA ASN A 166 -31.76 10.80 17.51
C ASN A 166 -32.28 10.30 16.14
N THR A 167 -31.96 10.99 15.04
CA THR A 167 -32.34 10.52 13.71
C THR A 167 -31.45 9.35 13.28
N GLU A 168 -32.03 8.45 12.52
CA GLU A 168 -31.32 7.28 11.99
C GLU A 168 -30.22 7.72 11.03
N ILE A 169 -28.99 7.26 11.30
CA ILE A 169 -27.83 7.51 10.45
C ILE A 169 -27.96 6.67 9.17
N ASP A 170 -27.61 7.23 8.01
CA ASP A 170 -27.53 6.47 6.77
C ASP A 170 -26.70 5.19 6.97
N PRO A 171 -27.28 3.99 6.80
CA PRO A 171 -26.57 2.72 7.01
C PRO A 171 -25.31 2.59 6.14
N VAL A 172 -25.30 3.21 4.94
CA VAL A 172 -24.13 3.23 4.04
C VAL A 172 -23.02 4.06 4.67
N LEU A 173 -23.33 5.27 5.14
CA LEU A 173 -22.34 6.12 5.83
C LEU A 173 -21.78 5.44 7.08
N ASN A 174 -22.65 4.81 7.88
CA ASN A 174 -22.20 4.11 9.08
C ASN A 174 -21.22 2.97 8.75
N SER A 175 -21.54 2.16 7.75
CA SER A 175 -20.65 1.08 7.28
C SER A 175 -19.31 1.61 6.77
N LEU A 176 -19.33 2.66 5.96
CA LEU A 176 -18.13 3.30 5.43
C LEU A 176 -17.26 3.88 6.56
N PHE A 177 -17.88 4.48 7.57
CA PHE A 177 -17.19 5.07 8.71
C PHE A 177 -16.52 4.02 9.60
N GLU A 178 -17.14 2.86 9.80
CA GLU A 178 -16.57 1.75 10.56
C GLU A 178 -15.39 1.09 9.86
N THR A 179 -15.40 1.08 8.52
CA THR A 179 -14.33 0.48 7.70
C THR A 179 -13.15 1.41 7.47
N SER A 180 -13.27 2.71 7.81
CA SER A 180 -12.22 3.70 7.60
C SER A 180 -10.94 3.37 8.36
N ASN A 181 -9.81 3.67 7.75
CA ASN A 181 -8.50 3.38 8.32
C ASN A 181 -8.12 4.39 9.42
N ILE A 182 -8.17 3.95 10.67
CA ILE A 182 -7.79 4.78 11.84
C ILE A 182 -6.30 5.17 11.87
N ASP A 183 -5.48 4.54 11.04
CA ASP A 183 -4.05 4.80 10.96
C ASP A 183 -3.71 5.94 10.00
N LYS A 184 -4.68 6.46 9.25
CA LYS A 184 -4.53 7.64 8.38
C LYS A 184 -4.86 8.91 9.12
N SER A 185 -4.28 10.03 8.71
CA SER A 185 -4.51 11.34 9.34
C SER A 185 -5.94 11.83 9.16
N ALA A 186 -6.52 11.57 8.00
CA ALA A 186 -7.91 11.88 7.69
C ALA A 186 -8.51 10.93 6.63
N SER A 187 -9.83 10.74 6.72
CA SER A 187 -10.65 10.08 5.68
C SER A 187 -11.79 11.02 5.29
N VAL A 188 -12.00 11.19 4.00
CA VAL A 188 -13.06 12.03 3.42
C VAL A 188 -14.18 11.15 2.91
N TYR A 189 -15.42 11.54 3.19
CA TYR A 189 -16.65 10.90 2.71
C TYR A 189 -17.43 11.94 1.92
N LEU A 190 -17.69 11.66 0.66
CA LEU A 190 -18.44 12.51 -0.24
C LEU A 190 -19.81 11.87 -0.50
N ASN A 191 -20.86 12.57 -0.13
CA ASN A 191 -22.23 12.22 -0.51
C ASN A 191 -22.53 12.91 -1.86
N LEU A 192 -22.43 12.14 -2.94
CA LEU A 192 -22.58 12.69 -4.28
C LEU A 192 -24.05 12.97 -4.65
N GLU A 193 -25.01 12.37 -3.94
CA GLU A 193 -26.43 12.71 -4.07
C GLU A 193 -26.74 14.14 -3.55
N GLN A 194 -25.90 14.63 -2.61
CA GLN A 194 -26.04 15.97 -2.00
C GLN A 194 -24.98 16.95 -2.53
N SER A 195 -24.39 16.68 -3.69
CA SER A 195 -23.22 17.40 -4.21
C SER A 195 -23.53 18.42 -5.33
N ASN A 196 -24.77 18.79 -5.56
CA ASN A 196 -25.17 19.68 -6.67
C ASN A 196 -24.36 20.99 -6.69
N TRP A 197 -24.03 21.55 -5.56
CA TRP A 197 -23.16 22.74 -5.46
C TRP A 197 -21.74 22.50 -5.97
N MET A 198 -21.21 21.27 -5.82
CA MET A 198 -19.91 20.90 -6.37
C MET A 198 -19.98 20.79 -7.90
N ASP A 199 -21.10 20.31 -8.45
CA ASP A 199 -21.32 20.27 -9.89
C ASP A 199 -21.26 21.68 -10.48
N ASP A 200 -21.99 22.64 -9.91
CA ASP A 200 -22.00 24.04 -10.35
C ASP A 200 -20.62 24.71 -10.26
N TYR A 201 -19.80 24.28 -9.30
CA TYR A 201 -18.47 24.81 -9.09
C TYR A 201 -17.41 24.19 -10.01
N VAL A 202 -17.52 22.89 -10.28
CA VAL A 202 -16.55 22.15 -11.08
C VAL A 202 -16.88 22.15 -12.55
N PHE A 203 -18.15 21.90 -12.92
CA PHE A 203 -18.56 21.67 -14.30
C PHE A 203 -19.18 22.90 -14.96
N LYS A 204 -19.04 22.99 -16.27
CA LYS A 204 -19.77 23.99 -17.09
C LYS A 204 -21.28 23.77 -17.00
N LYS A 205 -22.05 24.82 -17.01
CA LYS A 205 -23.52 24.77 -16.94
C LYS A 205 -24.19 24.07 -18.14
N ASP A 206 -23.48 23.97 -19.26
CA ASP A 206 -23.95 23.33 -20.49
C ASP A 206 -23.57 21.83 -20.58
N THR A 207 -22.87 21.32 -19.58
CA THR A 207 -22.54 19.89 -19.52
C THR A 207 -23.63 19.06 -18.83
N THR A 208 -23.77 17.82 -19.24
CA THR A 208 -24.64 16.82 -18.58
C THR A 208 -23.86 15.99 -17.53
N ILE A 209 -22.61 16.35 -17.27
CA ILE A 209 -21.77 15.65 -16.29
C ILE A 209 -22.15 16.13 -14.90
N GLN A 210 -22.39 15.19 -14.00
CA GLN A 210 -22.69 15.42 -12.57
C GLN A 210 -21.97 14.37 -11.73
N PHE A 211 -21.56 14.75 -10.53
CA PHE A 211 -20.93 13.80 -9.60
C PHE A 211 -21.87 12.67 -9.20
N SER A 212 -23.14 12.97 -8.98
CA SER A 212 -24.18 11.97 -8.69
C SER A 212 -24.37 10.95 -9.81
N GLY A 213 -24.03 11.30 -11.05
CA GLY A 213 -24.00 10.39 -12.19
C GLY A 213 -22.85 9.38 -12.16
N PHE A 214 -21.88 9.55 -11.27
CA PHE A 214 -20.75 8.63 -11.13
C PHE A 214 -21.02 7.54 -10.04
N ALA A 215 -21.36 7.94 -8.83
CA ALA A 215 -21.62 7.10 -7.67
C ALA A 215 -22.56 7.80 -6.70
N ASP A 216 -23.03 7.10 -5.66
CA ASP A 216 -23.83 7.72 -4.58
C ASP A 216 -22.93 8.22 -3.46
N TRP A 217 -21.96 7.39 -3.05
CA TRP A 217 -20.96 7.72 -2.06
C TRP A 217 -19.55 7.43 -2.57
N VAL A 218 -18.62 8.30 -2.22
CA VAL A 218 -17.19 8.09 -2.44
C VAL A 218 -16.43 8.38 -1.16
N THR A 219 -15.53 7.49 -0.76
CA THR A 219 -14.63 7.72 0.37
C THR A 219 -13.19 7.75 -0.10
N PHE A 220 -12.37 8.53 0.60
CA PHE A 220 -10.93 8.54 0.37
C PHE A 220 -10.18 8.66 1.69
N ASP A 221 -9.17 7.81 1.87
CA ASP A 221 -8.10 8.06 2.82
C ASP A 221 -7.06 8.96 2.16
N ILE A 222 -6.71 10.07 2.83
CA ILE A 222 -5.75 11.04 2.31
C ILE A 222 -4.34 10.60 2.69
N GLU A 223 -3.49 10.41 1.70
CA GLU A 223 -2.07 10.09 1.87
C GLU A 223 -1.20 11.11 1.10
N PRO A 224 -0.90 12.27 1.71
CA PRO A 224 -0.05 13.27 1.09
C PRO A 224 1.42 12.90 1.26
N SER A 225 2.17 12.92 0.16
CA SER A 225 3.62 12.81 0.12
C SER A 225 4.23 14.11 -0.39
N GLN A 226 5.55 14.26 -0.32
CA GLN A 226 6.24 15.43 -0.91
C GLN A 226 6.20 15.44 -2.44
N ASP A 227 5.95 14.29 -3.06
CA ASP A 227 6.04 14.12 -4.51
C ASP A 227 4.74 13.66 -5.15
N PHE A 228 3.78 13.23 -4.36
CA PHE A 228 2.48 12.77 -4.86
C PHE A 228 1.36 12.95 -3.83
N LEU A 229 0.14 13.05 -4.32
CA LEU A 229 -1.09 12.87 -3.57
C LEU A 229 -1.76 11.60 -4.06
N GLN A 230 -1.95 10.64 -3.15
CA GLN A 230 -2.70 9.42 -3.40
C GLN A 230 -3.96 9.43 -2.53
N LEU A 231 -5.10 9.20 -3.17
CA LEU A 231 -6.40 9.04 -2.53
C LEU A 231 -6.87 7.62 -2.80
N ASN A 232 -6.93 6.80 -1.75
CA ASN A 232 -7.40 5.42 -1.83
C ASN A 232 -8.71 5.30 -1.07
N GLY A 233 -9.70 4.67 -1.66
CA GLY A 233 -10.98 4.57 -1.02
C GLY A 233 -11.97 3.65 -1.70
N ILE A 234 -13.24 3.88 -1.42
CA ILE A 234 -14.35 3.05 -1.86
C ILE A 234 -15.44 3.95 -2.42
N SER A 235 -16.01 3.54 -3.56
CA SER A 235 -17.24 4.11 -4.11
C SER A 235 -18.41 3.13 -3.96
N ILE A 236 -19.59 3.64 -3.67
CA ILE A 236 -20.82 2.87 -3.55
C ILE A 236 -21.80 3.34 -4.62
N ALA A 237 -22.38 2.36 -5.33
CA ALA A 237 -23.51 2.54 -6.22
C ALA A 237 -24.71 1.80 -5.62
N LYS A 238 -25.73 2.53 -5.15
CA LYS A 238 -26.94 1.94 -4.60
C LYS A 238 -27.74 1.25 -5.71
N GLU A 239 -28.50 0.21 -5.38
CA GLU A 239 -29.34 -0.49 -6.36
C GLU A 239 -30.48 0.40 -6.93
N SER A 240 -30.89 1.38 -6.13
CA SER A 240 -32.00 2.29 -6.48
C SER A 240 -31.59 3.43 -7.40
N THR A 241 -30.30 3.68 -7.61
CA THR A 241 -29.78 4.79 -8.38
C THR A 241 -29.11 4.33 -9.68
N LYS A 242 -29.18 5.17 -10.72
CA LYS A 242 -28.55 4.92 -12.01
C LYS A 242 -27.31 5.80 -12.12
N ASN A 243 -26.14 5.22 -11.87
CA ASN A 243 -24.87 5.91 -12.00
C ASN A 243 -23.88 5.08 -12.82
N LEU A 244 -22.77 5.69 -13.25
CA LEU A 244 -21.80 5.06 -14.14
C LEU A 244 -21.24 3.75 -13.59
N LEU A 245 -21.00 3.67 -12.27
CA LEU A 245 -20.45 2.47 -11.65
C LEU A 245 -21.41 1.28 -11.74
N SER A 246 -22.72 1.51 -11.78
CA SER A 246 -23.70 0.43 -11.91
C SER A 246 -23.54 -0.39 -13.19
N LEU A 247 -22.88 0.16 -14.23
CA LEU A 247 -22.54 -0.57 -15.46
C LEU A 247 -21.57 -1.74 -15.22
N PHE A 248 -20.79 -1.67 -14.15
CA PHE A 248 -19.78 -2.68 -13.80
C PHE A 248 -20.23 -3.60 -12.66
N LYS A 249 -21.49 -3.54 -12.24
CA LYS A 249 -22.04 -4.42 -11.21
C LYS A 249 -21.95 -5.89 -11.65
N ASN A 250 -21.44 -6.75 -10.77
CA ASN A 250 -21.22 -8.17 -11.00
C ASN A 250 -20.29 -8.52 -12.19
N THR A 251 -19.58 -7.55 -12.76
CA THR A 251 -18.44 -7.83 -13.65
C THR A 251 -17.18 -8.01 -12.80
N ARG A 252 -16.20 -8.73 -13.35
CA ARG A 252 -14.89 -8.83 -12.73
C ARG A 252 -13.93 -7.85 -13.40
N PRO A 253 -13.06 -7.21 -12.62
CA PRO A 253 -11.99 -6.41 -13.19
C PRO A 253 -11.08 -7.29 -14.04
N ALA A 254 -10.49 -6.71 -15.10
CA ALA A 254 -9.59 -7.39 -16.00
C ALA A 254 -8.25 -6.67 -16.13
N ILE A 255 -7.21 -7.39 -16.57
CA ILE A 255 -5.92 -6.80 -16.90
C ILE A 255 -6.07 -6.08 -18.25
N GLY A 256 -5.91 -4.76 -18.24
CA GLY A 256 -5.96 -3.94 -19.45
C GLY A 256 -4.75 -4.18 -20.36
N ASN A 257 -5.00 -4.36 -21.65
CA ASN A 257 -3.95 -4.63 -22.65
C ASN A 257 -3.82 -3.51 -23.71
N LEU A 258 -4.65 -2.47 -23.65
CA LEU A 258 -4.68 -1.42 -24.65
C LEU A 258 -3.41 -0.57 -24.68
N SER A 259 -2.73 -0.40 -23.56
CA SER A 259 -1.50 0.42 -23.46
C SER A 259 -0.39 0.00 -24.44
N ALA A 260 -0.32 -1.29 -24.77
CA ALA A 260 0.64 -1.82 -25.76
C ALA A 260 0.24 -1.54 -27.23
N LYS A 261 -0.99 -1.07 -27.47
CA LYS A 261 -1.50 -0.72 -28.80
C LYS A 261 -1.64 0.79 -29.02
N MET A 262 -1.58 1.57 -27.94
CA MET A 262 -1.68 3.03 -27.97
C MET A 262 -0.32 3.67 -28.29
N PRO A 263 -0.26 4.82 -28.97
CA PRO A 263 0.99 5.52 -29.19
C PRO A 263 1.56 6.15 -27.91
N ALA A 264 2.88 6.23 -27.80
CA ALA A 264 3.56 6.76 -26.62
C ALA A 264 3.22 8.23 -26.30
N ASN A 265 2.85 9.03 -27.31
CA ASN A 265 2.45 10.44 -27.21
C ASN A 265 0.94 10.63 -26.86
N THR A 266 0.24 9.60 -26.43
CA THR A 266 -1.13 9.73 -25.92
C THR A 266 -1.17 10.70 -24.73
N ASP A 267 -1.98 11.76 -24.83
CA ASP A 267 -2.08 12.81 -23.80
C ASP A 267 -2.96 12.39 -22.65
N ALA A 268 -4.07 11.71 -22.94
CA ALA A 268 -4.93 11.08 -21.95
C ALA A 268 -5.63 9.85 -22.52
N PHE A 269 -6.01 8.94 -21.66
CA PHE A 269 -6.92 7.87 -22.02
C PHE A 269 -7.80 7.46 -20.85
N ILE A 270 -8.95 6.90 -21.18
CA ILE A 270 -9.82 6.19 -20.26
C ILE A 270 -10.14 4.82 -20.87
N SER A 271 -9.98 3.74 -20.09
CA SER A 271 -10.40 2.41 -20.50
C SER A 271 -11.42 1.82 -19.53
N PHE A 272 -12.28 0.98 -20.09
CA PHE A 272 -13.36 0.27 -19.42
C PHE A 272 -13.19 -1.22 -19.72
N SER A 273 -12.99 -2.04 -18.68
CA SER A 273 -12.71 -3.46 -18.80
C SER A 273 -13.78 -4.29 -18.08
N PHE A 274 -14.11 -5.43 -18.62
CA PHE A 274 -15.04 -6.39 -18.02
C PHE A 274 -14.77 -7.81 -18.54
N ASP A 275 -14.92 -8.79 -17.68
CA ASP A 275 -14.69 -10.21 -18.00
C ASP A 275 -15.82 -10.84 -18.83
N ASN A 276 -16.99 -10.20 -18.86
CA ASN A 276 -18.16 -10.74 -19.51
C ASN A 276 -19.04 -9.61 -20.08
N TYR A 277 -19.06 -9.48 -21.40
CA TYR A 277 -19.89 -8.50 -22.11
C TYR A 277 -21.39 -8.68 -21.84
N ASP A 278 -21.87 -9.90 -21.64
CA ASP A 278 -23.32 -10.14 -21.43
C ASP A 278 -23.78 -9.55 -20.10
N VAL A 279 -22.95 -9.63 -19.04
CA VAL A 279 -23.23 -8.99 -17.75
C VAL A 279 -23.20 -7.47 -17.91
N PHE A 280 -22.17 -6.93 -18.56
CA PHE A 280 -22.09 -5.50 -18.85
C PHE A 280 -23.29 -5.00 -19.67
N ALA A 281 -23.67 -5.71 -20.73
CA ALA A 281 -24.81 -5.35 -21.58
C ALA A 281 -26.15 -5.41 -20.83
N GLN A 282 -26.31 -6.32 -19.88
CA GLN A 282 -27.50 -6.32 -19.02
C GLN A 282 -27.54 -5.09 -18.11
N ASN A 283 -26.43 -4.76 -17.46
CA ASN A 283 -26.31 -3.56 -16.64
C ASN A 283 -26.56 -2.28 -17.48
N GLN A 284 -26.04 -2.25 -18.71
CA GLN A 284 -26.25 -1.16 -19.66
C GLN A 284 -27.74 -1.01 -20.04
N LYS A 285 -28.44 -2.14 -20.20
CA LYS A 285 -29.89 -2.16 -20.47
C LYS A 285 -30.65 -1.55 -19.28
N ASP A 286 -30.29 -1.93 -18.06
CA ASP A 286 -30.94 -1.40 -16.85
C ASP A 286 -30.65 0.10 -16.67
N TYR A 287 -29.47 0.54 -17.10
CA TYR A 287 -29.06 1.96 -17.07
C TYR A 287 -29.79 2.81 -18.13
N LEU A 288 -29.85 2.33 -19.38
CA LEU A 288 -30.36 3.09 -20.53
C LEU A 288 -31.85 2.89 -20.80
N GLU A 289 -32.46 1.83 -20.28
CA GLU A 289 -33.86 1.46 -20.53
C GLU A 289 -34.20 1.38 -22.03
N ALA A 290 -35.15 2.24 -22.51
CA ALA A 290 -35.63 2.25 -23.90
C ALA A 290 -34.54 2.65 -24.92
N ALA A 291 -33.49 3.34 -24.53
CA ALA A 291 -32.37 3.74 -25.40
C ALA A 291 -31.31 2.64 -25.61
N PHE A 292 -31.47 1.50 -24.97
CA PHE A 292 -30.51 0.40 -25.05
C PHE A 292 -30.55 -0.30 -26.42
N LYS A 293 -29.38 -0.50 -27.01
CA LYS A 293 -29.17 -1.33 -28.19
C LYS A 293 -28.13 -2.41 -27.89
N ARG A 294 -28.36 -3.63 -28.34
CA ARG A 294 -27.42 -4.74 -28.22
C ARG A 294 -27.28 -5.45 -29.56
N ASP A 295 -26.05 -5.88 -29.81
CA ASP A 295 -25.76 -6.82 -30.89
C ASP A 295 -24.78 -7.87 -30.36
N SER A 296 -25.07 -9.14 -30.58
CA SER A 296 -24.24 -10.28 -30.16
C SER A 296 -22.85 -10.30 -30.80
N VAL A 297 -22.65 -9.51 -31.85
CA VAL A 297 -21.36 -9.36 -32.53
C VAL A 297 -20.27 -8.83 -31.56
N PHE A 298 -20.66 -8.05 -30.53
CA PHE A 298 -19.77 -7.47 -29.55
C PHE A 298 -19.54 -8.35 -28.31
N ASN A 299 -20.10 -9.56 -28.27
CA ASN A 299 -19.96 -10.46 -27.11
C ASN A 299 -18.51 -10.84 -26.80
N THR A 300 -17.58 -10.67 -27.72
CA THR A 300 -16.14 -10.95 -27.54
C THR A 300 -15.33 -9.74 -27.06
N VAL A 301 -15.97 -8.59 -26.83
CA VAL A 301 -15.29 -7.39 -26.33
C VAL A 301 -14.97 -7.55 -24.84
N GLU A 302 -13.74 -7.26 -24.47
CA GLU A 302 -13.22 -7.32 -23.09
C GLU A 302 -12.81 -5.94 -22.56
N GLU A 303 -12.37 -5.05 -23.45
CA GLU A 303 -11.90 -3.72 -23.07
C GLU A 303 -12.22 -2.68 -24.15
N ILE A 304 -12.64 -1.51 -23.70
CA ILE A 304 -12.95 -0.34 -24.54
C ILE A 304 -12.11 0.81 -24.05
N GLY A 305 -11.29 1.40 -24.92
CA GLY A 305 -10.48 2.58 -24.60
C GLY A 305 -10.83 3.78 -25.45
N VAL A 306 -10.86 4.96 -24.82
CA VAL A 306 -10.95 6.26 -25.51
C VAL A 306 -9.62 6.97 -25.31
N LEU A 307 -8.95 7.32 -26.40
CA LEU A 307 -7.66 8.00 -26.41
C LEU A 307 -7.82 9.45 -26.82
N PHE A 308 -7.03 10.31 -26.22
CA PHE A 308 -6.87 11.72 -26.58
C PHE A 308 -5.43 11.95 -27.04
N ILE A 309 -5.26 12.40 -28.27
CA ILE A 309 -3.96 12.62 -28.91
C ILE A 309 -4.06 13.95 -29.64
N GLU A 310 -3.32 14.97 -29.20
CA GLU A 310 -3.29 16.30 -29.83
C GLU A 310 -4.69 16.88 -30.07
N ASN A 311 -5.58 16.84 -29.06
CA ASN A 311 -6.98 17.27 -29.13
C ASN A 311 -7.91 16.44 -30.06
N LYS A 312 -7.43 15.29 -30.57
CA LYS A 312 -8.19 14.36 -31.38
C LYS A 312 -8.53 13.10 -30.61
N LYS A 313 -9.56 12.37 -31.03
CA LYS A 313 -10.02 11.16 -30.37
C LYS A 313 -9.83 9.92 -31.24
N ALA A 314 -9.45 8.83 -30.59
CA ALA A 314 -9.54 7.48 -31.12
C ALA A 314 -10.20 6.54 -30.11
N VAL A 315 -10.81 5.47 -30.59
CA VAL A 315 -11.41 4.42 -29.75
C VAL A 315 -10.75 3.09 -30.07
N ILE A 316 -10.41 2.34 -29.06
CA ILE A 316 -9.83 0.99 -29.20
C ILE A 316 -10.79 -0.01 -28.55
N LEU A 317 -11.12 -1.09 -29.27
CA LEU A 317 -11.82 -2.26 -28.74
C LEU A 317 -10.87 -3.45 -28.72
N SER A 318 -10.61 -4.00 -27.55
CA SER A 318 -9.91 -5.28 -27.39
C SER A 318 -10.92 -6.41 -27.29
N THR A 319 -10.64 -7.52 -27.98
CA THR A 319 -11.52 -8.68 -28.03
C THR A 319 -10.72 -9.97 -27.88
N TYR A 320 -11.34 -11.04 -27.37
CA TYR A 320 -10.73 -12.38 -27.40
C TYR A 320 -11.01 -13.15 -28.71
N GLY A 321 -11.82 -12.58 -29.63
CA GLY A 321 -12.13 -13.15 -30.93
C GLY A 321 -12.62 -12.07 -31.88
N ALA A 322 -11.88 -11.80 -32.95
CA ALA A 322 -12.12 -10.67 -33.87
C ALA A 322 -13.08 -11.00 -35.03
N GLU A 323 -13.33 -12.29 -35.32
CA GLU A 323 -13.95 -12.74 -36.56
C GLU A 323 -15.34 -12.14 -36.80
N ASN A 324 -16.20 -12.18 -35.78
CA ASN A 324 -17.59 -11.68 -35.92
C ASN A 324 -17.62 -10.16 -36.10
N ILE A 325 -16.80 -9.41 -35.39
CA ILE A 325 -16.72 -7.95 -35.53
C ILE A 325 -16.10 -7.59 -36.88
N THR A 326 -15.11 -8.32 -37.35
CA THR A 326 -14.50 -8.12 -38.68
C THR A 326 -15.55 -8.29 -39.76
N GLN A 327 -16.31 -9.37 -39.76
CA GLN A 327 -17.36 -9.61 -40.72
C GLN A 327 -18.48 -8.52 -40.68
N TYR A 328 -18.86 -8.10 -39.46
CA TYR A 328 -19.84 -7.02 -39.28
C TYR A 328 -19.37 -5.69 -39.87
N LEU A 329 -18.04 -5.39 -39.76
CA LEU A 329 -17.45 -4.15 -40.25
C LEU A 329 -17.20 -4.18 -41.75
N GLU A 330 -16.87 -5.35 -42.35
CA GLU A 330 -16.70 -5.51 -43.78
C GLU A 330 -17.97 -5.07 -44.58
N ASP A 331 -19.15 -5.45 -44.10
CA ASP A 331 -20.41 -5.05 -44.69
C ASP A 331 -20.71 -3.53 -44.58
N LYS A 332 -19.97 -2.81 -43.76
CA LYS A 332 -20.15 -1.36 -43.49
C LYS A 332 -18.97 -0.52 -44.03
N SER A 333 -18.00 -1.14 -44.63
CA SER A 333 -16.82 -0.48 -45.19
C SER A 333 -17.05 -0.07 -46.64
N SER A 334 -16.63 1.14 -47.03
CA SER A 334 -16.75 1.64 -48.39
C SER A 334 -15.47 1.56 -49.18
N ASN A 335 -14.34 1.80 -48.54
CA ASN A 335 -13.02 1.82 -49.15
C ASN A 335 -11.97 1.18 -48.22
N ASN A 336 -10.90 0.60 -48.82
CA ASN A 336 -9.75 0.17 -48.09
C ASN A 336 -8.45 0.73 -48.70
N ALA A 337 -7.47 0.94 -47.85
CA ALA A 337 -6.13 1.35 -48.24
C ALA A 337 -5.10 0.61 -47.41
N ILE A 338 -3.87 0.47 -47.89
CA ILE A 338 -2.78 -0.15 -47.13
C ILE A 338 -1.83 0.95 -46.65
N TYR A 339 -1.57 1.00 -45.34
CA TYR A 339 -0.61 1.87 -44.72
C TYR A 339 0.38 1.05 -43.88
N MET A 340 1.68 1.12 -44.18
CA MET A 340 2.74 0.35 -43.52
C MET A 340 2.43 -1.16 -43.39
N GLY A 341 1.81 -1.75 -44.46
CA GLY A 341 1.43 -3.18 -44.47
C GLY A 341 0.18 -3.54 -43.66
N ARG A 342 -0.56 -2.55 -43.14
CA ARG A 342 -1.84 -2.72 -42.43
C ARG A 342 -2.96 -2.16 -43.25
N GLU A 343 -4.07 -2.87 -43.31
CA GLU A 343 -5.29 -2.36 -43.98
C GLU A 343 -5.96 -1.30 -43.10
N THR A 344 -6.39 -0.24 -43.74
CA THR A 344 -7.23 0.83 -43.18
C THR A 344 -8.51 0.92 -43.97
N PHE A 345 -9.61 1.05 -43.26
CA PHE A 345 -10.95 1.02 -43.85
C PHE A 345 -11.72 2.31 -43.55
N GLU A 346 -12.54 2.76 -44.49
CA GLU A 346 -13.46 3.84 -44.28
C GLU A 346 -14.87 3.28 -44.05
N LEU A 347 -15.58 3.81 -43.05
CA LEU A 347 -16.90 3.33 -42.66
C LEU A 347 -18.04 4.22 -43.23
N VAL A 348 -19.05 3.61 -43.82
CA VAL A 348 -20.26 4.28 -44.32
C VAL A 348 -21.14 4.74 -43.15
N SER A 349 -21.23 3.97 -42.07
CA SER A 349 -22.01 4.30 -40.87
C SER A 349 -21.07 4.45 -39.69
N ASN A 350 -20.95 5.68 -39.18
CA ASN A 350 -19.92 6.06 -38.20
C ASN A 350 -20.39 6.22 -36.75
N LYS A 351 -21.72 6.01 -36.50
CA LYS A 351 -22.30 6.21 -35.16
C LYS A 351 -22.49 4.92 -34.35
N PHE A 352 -22.19 3.75 -34.93
CA PHE A 352 -22.54 2.47 -34.31
C PHE A 352 -21.86 2.25 -32.95
N LEU A 353 -20.60 2.66 -32.78
CA LEU A 353 -19.91 2.54 -31.50
C LEU A 353 -20.63 3.33 -30.39
N TYR A 354 -21.02 4.55 -30.67
CA TYR A 354 -21.82 5.34 -29.74
C TYR A 354 -23.16 4.67 -29.43
N GLU A 355 -23.84 4.10 -30.44
CA GLU A 355 -25.13 3.46 -30.26
C GLU A 355 -25.08 2.21 -29.40
N TYR A 356 -24.01 1.41 -29.49
CA TYR A 356 -23.85 0.17 -28.73
C TYR A 356 -23.12 0.32 -27.41
N PHE A 357 -22.25 1.33 -27.23
CA PHE A 357 -21.45 1.52 -26.04
C PHE A 357 -21.76 2.81 -25.25
N ASN A 358 -22.94 3.42 -25.50
CA ASN A 358 -23.46 4.50 -24.66
C ASN A 358 -23.69 3.94 -23.21
N PRO A 359 -23.34 4.67 -22.13
CA PRO A 359 -22.81 6.05 -22.07
C PRO A 359 -21.30 6.15 -22.11
N LEU A 360 -20.54 5.05 -22.28
CA LEU A 360 -19.07 5.06 -22.26
C LEU A 360 -18.49 5.86 -23.43
N LEU A 361 -19.10 5.76 -24.60
CA LEU A 361 -18.72 6.50 -25.80
C LEU A 361 -19.81 7.51 -26.14
N LYS A 362 -19.55 8.81 -25.93
CA LYS A 362 -20.45 9.89 -26.30
C LYS A 362 -19.98 10.56 -27.59
N GLU A 363 -20.87 10.73 -28.56
CA GLU A 363 -20.69 11.52 -29.76
C GLU A 363 -19.47 11.18 -30.64
N PHE A 364 -18.87 10.00 -30.45
CA PHE A 364 -17.72 9.57 -31.25
C PHE A 364 -18.18 9.07 -32.63
N LYS A 365 -17.50 9.55 -33.68
CA LYS A 365 -17.77 9.17 -35.08
C LYS A 365 -16.64 8.30 -35.60
N ALA A 366 -16.85 7.00 -35.68
CA ALA A 366 -15.90 6.05 -36.24
C ALA A 366 -15.85 6.15 -37.77
N ASN A 367 -15.11 7.10 -38.32
CA ASN A 367 -14.99 7.27 -39.77
C ASN A 367 -14.05 6.27 -40.42
N TYR A 368 -12.97 5.94 -39.69
CA TYR A 368 -11.91 5.03 -40.14
C TYR A 368 -11.60 3.98 -39.07
N TYR A 369 -11.17 2.79 -39.52
CA TYR A 369 -10.64 1.78 -38.60
C TYR A 369 -9.52 0.95 -39.22
N THR A 370 -8.79 0.27 -38.35
CA THR A 370 -7.81 -0.78 -38.65
C THR A 370 -7.90 -1.89 -37.62
N ILE A 371 -7.31 -3.04 -37.93
CA ILE A 371 -7.27 -4.20 -37.04
C ILE A 371 -5.80 -4.53 -36.76
N LEU A 372 -5.44 -4.53 -35.49
CA LEU A 372 -4.13 -4.98 -35.02
C LEU A 372 -4.33 -6.22 -34.14
N GLU A 373 -4.10 -7.41 -34.73
CA GLU A 373 -4.40 -8.70 -34.06
C GLU A 373 -5.92 -8.81 -33.74
N ASN A 374 -6.28 -8.94 -32.45
CA ASN A 374 -7.67 -8.98 -31.98
C ASN A 374 -8.15 -7.61 -31.46
N THR A 375 -7.52 -6.53 -31.89
CA THR A 375 -7.81 -5.18 -31.43
C THR A 375 -8.26 -4.31 -32.60
N PHE A 376 -9.43 -3.71 -32.47
CA PHE A 376 -9.98 -2.78 -33.45
C PHE A 376 -9.68 -1.35 -33.00
N ILE A 377 -9.13 -0.54 -33.89
CA ILE A 377 -8.81 0.87 -33.63
C ILE A 377 -9.64 1.72 -34.57
N PHE A 378 -10.42 2.61 -34.00
CA PHE A 378 -11.32 3.54 -34.71
C PHE A 378 -10.85 4.97 -34.51
N SER A 379 -11.00 5.81 -35.53
CA SER A 379 -10.72 7.23 -35.47
C SER A 379 -11.70 8.06 -36.28
N GLU A 380 -11.88 9.32 -35.88
CA GLU A 380 -12.60 10.30 -36.72
C GLU A 380 -11.75 10.77 -37.90
N GLU A 381 -10.43 10.72 -37.79
CA GLU A 381 -9.48 11.19 -38.80
C GLU A 381 -8.49 10.09 -39.21
N LEU A 382 -8.25 9.99 -40.52
CA LEU A 382 -7.31 8.98 -41.06
C LEU A 382 -5.87 9.17 -40.56
N GLU A 383 -5.45 10.42 -40.41
CA GLU A 383 -4.08 10.76 -39.93
C GLU A 383 -3.81 10.24 -38.53
N VAL A 384 -4.80 10.31 -37.62
CA VAL A 384 -4.69 9.77 -36.27
C VAL A 384 -4.52 8.26 -36.32
N LEU A 385 -5.31 7.57 -37.14
CA LEU A 385 -5.23 6.14 -37.32
C LEU A 385 -3.84 5.71 -37.86
N GLN A 386 -3.34 6.43 -38.88
CA GLN A 386 -2.03 6.19 -39.46
C GLN A 386 -0.89 6.43 -38.43
N GLY A 387 -1.03 7.46 -37.57
CA GLY A 387 -0.12 7.73 -36.47
C GLY A 387 -0.05 6.54 -35.49
N ILE A 388 -1.21 6.00 -35.10
CA ILE A 388 -1.27 4.83 -34.20
C ILE A 388 -0.63 3.59 -34.85
N ILE A 389 -0.88 3.33 -36.13
CA ILE A 389 -0.25 2.21 -36.87
C ILE A 389 1.27 2.37 -36.91
N ARG A 390 1.77 3.58 -37.23
CA ARG A 390 3.21 3.88 -37.29
C ARG A 390 3.87 3.63 -35.95
N ASP A 391 3.30 4.17 -34.87
CA ASP A 391 3.90 4.11 -33.55
C ASP A 391 3.84 2.69 -32.97
N ASN A 392 2.78 1.96 -33.23
CA ASN A 392 2.69 0.54 -32.91
C ASN A 392 3.75 -0.29 -33.68
N SER A 393 3.91 -0.04 -34.99
CA SER A 393 4.88 -0.75 -35.83
C SER A 393 6.33 -0.46 -35.43
N SER A 394 6.65 0.75 -34.94
CA SER A 394 7.98 1.12 -34.44
C SER A 394 8.21 0.68 -32.99
N GLY A 395 7.19 0.17 -32.29
CA GLY A 395 7.25 -0.18 -30.88
C GLY A 395 7.27 1.02 -29.94
N SER A 396 6.93 2.24 -30.43
CA SER A 396 6.74 3.46 -29.63
C SER A 396 5.35 3.49 -29.02
N THR A 397 5.14 2.64 -28.02
CA THR A 397 3.82 2.40 -27.43
C THR A 397 3.70 2.98 -26.01
N PHE A 398 2.47 3.24 -25.60
CA PHE A 398 2.17 3.94 -24.34
C PHE A 398 2.61 3.17 -23.10
N ASP A 399 2.58 1.84 -23.12
CA ASP A 399 3.10 0.96 -22.07
C ASP A 399 4.58 1.20 -21.72
N LYS A 400 5.32 1.85 -22.61
CA LYS A 400 6.73 2.26 -22.42
C LYS A 400 6.87 3.74 -22.06
N SER A 401 5.76 4.46 -21.94
CA SER A 401 5.79 5.87 -21.57
C SER A 401 6.04 6.03 -20.05
N MET A 402 6.68 7.14 -19.69
CA MET A 402 6.92 7.50 -18.28
C MET A 402 5.61 7.63 -17.49
N LEU A 403 4.54 8.14 -18.13
CA LEU A 403 3.22 8.26 -17.54
C LEU A 403 2.68 6.88 -17.12
N TYR A 404 2.70 5.91 -18.02
CA TYR A 404 2.21 4.57 -17.75
C TYR A 404 3.07 3.85 -16.70
N GLU A 405 4.40 3.88 -16.85
CA GLU A 405 5.32 3.25 -15.90
C GLU A 405 5.17 3.82 -14.49
N SER A 406 4.98 5.14 -14.36
CA SER A 406 4.79 5.78 -13.06
C SER A 406 3.44 5.43 -12.43
N ALA A 407 2.36 5.52 -13.19
CA ALA A 407 1.01 5.24 -12.71
C ALA A 407 0.84 3.76 -12.32
N ARG A 408 1.35 2.81 -13.14
CA ARG A 408 1.26 1.37 -12.87
C ARG A 408 1.97 0.93 -11.60
N LYS A 409 2.92 1.71 -11.10
CA LYS A 409 3.60 1.44 -9.84
C LYS A 409 2.67 1.50 -8.63
N VAL A 410 1.58 2.25 -8.73
CA VAL A 410 0.66 2.56 -7.64
C VAL A 410 -0.70 1.90 -7.85
N LEU A 411 -1.13 1.78 -9.10
CA LEU A 411 -2.42 1.20 -9.46
C LEU A 411 -2.36 -0.34 -9.46
N ALA A 412 -3.51 -0.97 -9.22
CA ALA A 412 -3.65 -2.42 -9.34
C ALA A 412 -3.53 -2.88 -10.79
N ASP A 413 -3.11 -4.12 -11.01
CA ASP A 413 -2.97 -4.69 -12.35
C ASP A 413 -4.34 -4.92 -13.03
N GLU A 414 -5.35 -5.30 -12.26
CA GLU A 414 -6.73 -5.51 -12.73
C GLU A 414 -7.61 -4.30 -12.41
N SER A 415 -8.48 -3.92 -13.33
CA SER A 415 -9.38 -2.77 -13.17
C SER A 415 -10.67 -2.94 -13.95
N SER A 416 -11.68 -2.16 -13.57
CA SER A 416 -12.91 -1.98 -14.36
C SER A 416 -12.88 -0.67 -15.13
N ILE A 417 -12.27 0.36 -14.55
CA ILE A 417 -12.03 1.66 -15.21
C ILE A 417 -10.60 2.10 -14.87
N VAL A 418 -9.85 2.53 -15.90
CA VAL A 418 -8.56 3.21 -15.74
C VAL A 418 -8.58 4.52 -16.51
N PHE A 419 -8.14 5.57 -15.85
CA PHE A 419 -7.87 6.87 -16.44
C PHE A 419 -6.40 7.22 -16.21
N MET A 420 -5.73 7.73 -17.27
CA MET A 420 -4.39 8.34 -17.13
C MET A 420 -4.31 9.55 -18.06
N ALA A 421 -3.66 10.60 -17.56
CA ALA A 421 -3.41 11.82 -18.33
C ALA A 421 -2.06 12.44 -17.97
N ASN A 422 -1.39 13.01 -18.97
CA ASN A 422 -0.36 14.01 -18.76
C ASN A 422 -1.01 15.39 -18.49
N ALA A 423 -0.19 16.40 -18.22
CA ALA A 423 -0.71 17.74 -17.94
C ALA A 423 -1.54 18.31 -19.10
N LYS A 424 -1.11 18.07 -20.35
CA LYS A 424 -1.84 18.55 -21.54
C LYS A 424 -3.18 17.86 -21.67
N GLY A 425 -3.23 16.53 -21.55
CA GLY A 425 -4.49 15.79 -21.60
C GLY A 425 -5.45 16.18 -20.48
N MET A 426 -4.94 16.46 -19.26
CA MET A 426 -5.77 16.96 -18.17
C MET A 426 -6.29 18.37 -18.46
N GLU A 427 -5.45 19.29 -18.98
CA GLU A 427 -5.86 20.63 -19.38
C GLU A 427 -6.99 20.59 -20.42
N ASP A 428 -6.86 19.75 -21.45
CA ASP A 428 -7.86 19.60 -22.51
C ASP A 428 -9.22 19.09 -21.96
N ILE A 429 -9.17 18.15 -21.01
CA ILE A 429 -10.39 17.64 -20.35
C ILE A 429 -11.02 18.72 -19.47
N LEU A 430 -10.23 19.46 -18.71
CA LEU A 430 -10.72 20.58 -17.89
C LEU A 430 -11.29 21.71 -18.76
N GLU A 431 -10.63 22.05 -19.87
CA GLU A 431 -11.14 23.03 -20.83
C GLU A 431 -12.46 22.57 -21.46
N MET A 432 -12.63 21.29 -21.72
CA MET A 432 -13.84 20.75 -22.33
C MET A 432 -15.04 20.75 -21.38
N HIS A 433 -14.84 20.37 -20.11
CA HIS A 433 -15.93 20.04 -19.19
C HIS A 433 -16.07 20.95 -17.97
N CYS A 434 -15.00 21.63 -17.55
CA CYS A 434 -14.95 22.34 -16.28
C CYS A 434 -15.07 23.86 -16.42
N THR A 435 -15.32 24.52 -15.29
CA THR A 435 -15.42 25.99 -15.21
C THR A 435 -14.09 26.66 -15.56
N LYS A 436 -14.18 27.91 -16.03
CA LYS A 436 -12.96 28.71 -16.33
C LYS A 436 -12.12 28.97 -15.09
N GLU A 437 -12.76 29.09 -13.93
CA GLU A 437 -12.10 29.29 -12.66
C GLU A 437 -11.20 28.11 -12.32
N LEU A 438 -11.70 26.89 -12.44
CA LEU A 438 -10.94 25.66 -12.18
C LEU A 438 -9.77 25.51 -13.17
N LEU A 439 -10.00 25.76 -14.46
CA LEU A 439 -8.95 25.74 -15.48
C LEU A 439 -7.84 26.77 -15.18
N ASN A 440 -8.23 27.99 -14.80
CA ASN A 440 -7.27 29.04 -14.44
C ASN A 440 -6.43 28.63 -13.21
N ASP A 441 -7.07 28.05 -12.20
CA ASP A 441 -6.35 27.56 -11.02
C ASP A 441 -5.42 26.40 -11.36
N PHE A 442 -5.83 25.47 -12.19
CA PHE A 442 -4.98 24.39 -12.70
C PHE A 442 -3.71 24.96 -13.37
N ASN A 443 -3.86 25.99 -14.21
CA ASN A 443 -2.75 26.61 -14.91
C ASN A 443 -1.77 27.36 -13.99
N LYS A 444 -2.22 27.81 -12.79
CA LYS A 444 -1.34 28.40 -11.77
C LYS A 444 -0.48 27.38 -11.01
N THR A 445 -0.83 26.09 -11.02
CA THR A 445 -0.19 25.05 -10.21
C THR A 445 1.06 24.44 -10.82
N GLU A 446 1.63 24.98 -11.89
CA GLU A 446 2.73 24.35 -12.64
C GLU A 446 2.42 22.91 -13.07
N ALA A 447 1.19 22.66 -13.45
CA ALA A 447 0.64 21.34 -13.76
C ALA A 447 1.43 20.54 -14.83
N SER A 448 2.23 21.24 -15.68
CA SER A 448 3.13 20.61 -16.66
C SER A 448 4.10 19.57 -16.06
N ASN A 449 4.35 19.66 -14.77
CA ASN A 449 5.24 18.79 -14.03
C ASN A 449 4.51 17.59 -13.37
N TYR A 450 3.22 17.39 -13.61
CA TYR A 450 2.44 16.34 -12.96
C TYR A 450 1.89 15.32 -13.96
N ILE A 451 1.61 14.12 -13.45
CA ILE A 451 0.81 13.08 -14.07
C ILE A 451 -0.43 12.85 -13.21
N PHE A 452 -1.51 12.43 -13.87
CA PHE A 452 -2.82 12.19 -13.25
C PHE A 452 -3.24 10.76 -13.60
N ALA A 453 -3.71 10.01 -12.60
CA ALA A 453 -4.27 8.70 -12.85
C ALA A 453 -5.44 8.41 -11.91
N GLY A 454 -6.40 7.63 -12.39
CA GLY A 454 -7.53 7.17 -11.62
C GLY A 454 -7.85 5.72 -11.97
N GLN A 455 -8.32 4.96 -10.99
CA GLN A 455 -8.67 3.56 -11.18
C GLN A 455 -9.89 3.20 -10.36
N ILE A 456 -10.78 2.43 -10.97
CA ILE A 456 -11.91 1.79 -10.32
C ILE A 456 -11.76 0.28 -10.49
N VAL A 457 -11.88 -0.44 -9.39
CA VAL A 457 -11.82 -1.91 -9.36
C VAL A 457 -13.13 -2.41 -8.75
N ALA A 458 -13.98 -3.01 -9.55
CA ALA A 458 -15.27 -3.54 -9.10
C ALA A 458 -15.07 -4.72 -8.14
N ASP A 459 -15.82 -4.73 -7.05
CA ASP A 459 -15.96 -5.83 -6.11
C ASP A 459 -17.46 -6.12 -5.93
N ALA A 460 -17.82 -7.14 -5.16
CA ALA A 460 -19.20 -7.65 -5.08
C ALA A 460 -20.26 -6.56 -4.83
N ASN A 461 -20.02 -5.63 -3.86
CA ASN A 461 -21.00 -4.63 -3.43
C ASN A 461 -20.44 -3.20 -3.37
N PHE A 462 -19.20 -2.99 -3.80
CA PHE A 462 -18.53 -1.70 -3.78
C PHE A 462 -17.43 -1.66 -4.84
N TYR A 463 -16.83 -0.49 -5.02
CA TYR A 463 -15.78 -0.26 -6.00
C TYR A 463 -14.57 0.35 -5.30
N HIS A 464 -13.41 -0.31 -5.34
CA HIS A 464 -12.17 0.34 -4.93
C HIS A 464 -11.88 1.49 -5.88
N THR A 465 -11.59 2.65 -5.30
CA THR A 465 -11.38 3.89 -6.04
C THR A 465 -10.02 4.47 -5.66
N ASN A 466 -9.12 4.57 -6.63
CA ASN A 466 -7.78 5.09 -6.44
C ASN A 466 -7.58 6.31 -7.34
N LEU A 467 -7.09 7.41 -6.77
CA LEU A 467 -6.67 8.59 -7.52
C LEU A 467 -5.21 8.90 -7.19
N LEU A 468 -4.45 9.30 -8.20
CA LEU A 468 -3.05 9.65 -8.10
C LEU A 468 -2.77 10.95 -8.83
N ILE A 469 -2.15 11.89 -8.14
CA ILE A 469 -1.49 13.07 -8.73
C ILE A 469 -0.02 12.99 -8.32
N GLN A 470 0.89 12.90 -9.28
CA GLN A 470 2.31 12.69 -9.02
C GLN A 470 3.17 13.65 -9.84
N LYS A 471 4.22 14.19 -9.23
CA LYS A 471 5.24 14.95 -9.97
C LYS A 471 5.94 14.06 -10.99
N LYS A 472 6.11 14.59 -12.21
CA LYS A 472 7.05 14.01 -13.16
C LYS A 472 8.46 14.24 -12.64
N TYR A 473 9.13 13.17 -12.30
CA TYR A 473 10.57 13.28 -12.13
C TYR A 473 11.18 13.50 -13.51
N LYS A 474 11.83 14.67 -13.73
CA LYS A 474 12.90 14.69 -14.71
C LYS A 474 13.93 13.72 -14.18
N GLU A 475 14.04 12.56 -14.79
CA GLU A 475 15.25 11.78 -14.65
C GLU A 475 16.42 12.66 -15.13
N LYS A 476 17.03 13.40 -14.21
CA LYS A 476 18.47 13.35 -14.20
C LYS A 476 18.73 11.91 -13.79
N GLU A 477 19.23 11.13 -14.72
CA GLU A 477 20.01 9.94 -14.42
C GLU A 477 21.16 10.37 -13.51
N SER A 478 20.89 10.60 -12.26
CA SER A 478 21.88 10.54 -11.22
C SER A 478 21.78 9.14 -10.66
N ASN A 479 22.42 8.20 -11.34
CA ASN A 479 22.79 6.90 -10.76
C ASN A 479 23.70 7.14 -9.54
N THR A 480 23.27 7.95 -8.58
CA THR A 480 24.06 8.30 -7.39
C THR A 480 23.47 7.58 -6.19
N ILE A 481 24.36 7.05 -5.37
CA ILE A 481 24.00 6.55 -4.06
C ILE A 481 24.14 7.72 -3.10
N SER A 482 23.07 8.06 -2.41
CA SER A 482 23.05 9.17 -1.44
C SER A 482 22.71 8.66 -0.04
N ALA A 483 23.43 9.13 0.96
CA ALA A 483 23.04 8.95 2.35
C ALA A 483 21.80 9.83 2.63
N LEU A 484 20.69 9.22 3.06
CA LEU A 484 19.47 9.93 3.41
C LEU A 484 19.57 10.54 4.81
N PHE A 485 20.08 9.76 5.76
CA PHE A 485 20.33 10.21 7.12
C PHE A 485 21.34 9.31 7.83
N ARG A 486 21.89 9.83 8.93
CA ARG A 486 22.71 9.13 9.90
C ARG A 486 22.05 9.25 11.26
N VAL A 487 22.03 8.15 12.04
CA VAL A 487 21.46 8.15 13.39
C VAL A 487 22.51 7.63 14.36
N GLU A 488 22.80 8.44 15.37
CA GLU A 488 23.66 8.05 16.48
C GLU A 488 22.84 7.39 17.60
N LEU A 489 23.37 6.33 18.18
CA LEU A 489 22.81 5.63 19.32
C LEU A 489 23.65 5.95 20.58
N ASP A 490 23.17 5.51 21.73
CA ASP A 490 23.87 5.79 23.00
C ASP A 490 25.19 5.02 23.13
N SER A 491 25.27 3.82 22.53
CA SER A 491 26.52 3.02 22.45
C SER A 491 26.58 2.26 21.13
N ASP A 492 27.70 1.59 20.86
CA ASP A 492 27.93 0.91 19.58
C ASP A 492 26.89 -0.19 19.31
N LEU A 493 26.66 -0.50 18.04
CA LEU A 493 25.66 -1.49 17.61
C LEU A 493 26.09 -2.91 18.05
N ALA A 494 25.18 -3.59 18.73
CA ALA A 494 25.32 -5.01 19.08
C ALA A 494 24.72 -5.94 18.02
N THR A 495 23.76 -5.44 17.23
CA THR A 495 23.13 -6.17 16.12
C THR A 495 23.24 -5.39 14.82
N ASN A 496 23.17 -6.08 13.68
CA ASN A 496 23.02 -5.40 12.41
C ASN A 496 21.66 -4.69 12.37
N PRO A 497 21.56 -3.47 11.81
CA PRO A 497 20.29 -2.80 11.63
C PRO A 497 19.39 -3.60 10.66
N GLN A 498 18.10 -3.64 10.94
CA GLN A 498 17.12 -4.45 10.20
C GLN A 498 15.88 -3.63 9.89
N PHE A 499 15.35 -3.77 8.69
CA PHE A 499 14.06 -3.19 8.31
C PHE A 499 12.91 -3.99 8.89
N VAL A 500 11.91 -3.26 9.40
CA VAL A 500 10.66 -3.82 9.89
C VAL A 500 9.49 -3.01 9.33
N LYS A 501 8.45 -3.71 8.90
CA LYS A 501 7.28 -3.06 8.31
C LYS A 501 6.48 -2.32 9.38
N ASN A 502 6.19 -1.06 9.14
CA ASN A 502 5.19 -0.32 9.88
C ASN A 502 3.81 -0.64 9.28
N HIS A 503 3.01 -1.41 10.01
CA HIS A 503 1.68 -1.82 9.55
C HIS A 503 0.66 -0.69 9.42
N ARG A 504 0.97 0.53 9.91
CA ARG A 504 0.11 1.71 9.81
C ARG A 504 0.32 2.47 8.50
N THR A 505 1.58 2.59 8.08
CA THR A 505 1.97 3.40 6.91
C THR A 505 2.37 2.55 5.71
N ASN A 506 2.45 1.21 5.87
CA ASN A 506 3.07 0.27 4.94
C ASN A 506 4.55 0.55 4.60
N LYS A 507 5.13 1.63 5.13
CA LYS A 507 6.56 1.94 5.03
C LYS A 507 7.36 1.05 5.98
N LYS A 508 8.69 1.12 5.91
CA LYS A 508 9.57 0.35 6.78
C LYS A 508 10.30 1.27 7.77
N GLU A 509 10.49 0.76 8.95
CA GLU A 509 11.24 1.37 10.04
C GLU A 509 12.50 0.54 10.30
N ILE A 510 13.44 1.05 11.07
CA ILE A 510 14.68 0.35 11.37
C ILE A 510 14.65 -0.09 12.83
N VAL A 511 15.01 -1.35 13.09
CA VAL A 511 15.28 -1.85 14.44
C VAL A 511 16.74 -2.19 14.57
N VAL A 512 17.33 -1.86 15.71
CA VAL A 512 18.74 -2.14 16.02
C VAL A 512 18.91 -2.17 17.53
N GLN A 513 19.83 -3.00 18.01
CA GLN A 513 20.22 -3.04 19.42
C GLN A 513 21.65 -2.54 19.59
N ASP A 514 21.89 -1.76 20.65
CA ASP A 514 23.22 -1.31 21.05
C ASP A 514 23.89 -2.29 22.01
N GLN A 515 25.19 -2.05 22.37
CA GLN A 515 25.97 -2.88 23.28
C GLN A 515 25.47 -2.82 24.73
N ASP A 516 24.74 -1.76 25.09
CA ASP A 516 24.09 -1.63 26.39
C ASP A 516 22.75 -2.35 26.47
N ASN A 517 22.43 -3.15 25.44
CA ASN A 517 21.18 -3.88 25.26
C ASN A 517 19.93 -3.01 25.10
N ASN A 518 20.05 -1.76 24.68
CA ASN A 518 18.89 -0.97 24.30
C ASN A 518 18.45 -1.34 22.88
N LEU A 519 17.18 -1.70 22.72
CA LEU A 519 16.55 -1.88 21.42
C LEU A 519 15.91 -0.56 20.98
N TYR A 520 16.21 -0.12 19.78
CA TYR A 520 15.68 1.10 19.17
C TYR A 520 14.73 0.76 18.03
N LEU A 521 13.66 1.55 17.89
CA LEU A 521 12.88 1.66 16.68
C LEU A 521 13.08 3.06 16.11
N ILE A 522 13.47 3.13 14.83
CA ILE A 522 13.81 4.38 14.12
C ILE A 522 12.91 4.51 12.90
N SER A 523 12.35 5.70 12.71
CA SER A 523 11.44 5.98 11.58
C SER A 523 12.17 6.01 10.23
N THR A 524 11.40 6.00 9.14
CA THR A 524 11.88 6.23 7.75
C THR A 524 12.62 7.57 7.55
N GLN A 525 12.48 8.51 8.48
CA GLN A 525 13.14 9.83 8.45
C GLN A 525 14.31 9.93 9.44
N GLY A 526 14.75 8.81 10.03
CA GLY A 526 15.87 8.80 10.97
C GLY A 526 15.55 9.24 12.41
N LYS A 527 14.27 9.40 12.76
CA LYS A 527 13.88 9.75 14.12
C LYS A 527 13.77 8.50 15.00
N ILE A 528 14.41 8.50 16.17
CA ILE A 528 14.22 7.46 17.19
C ILE A 528 12.79 7.59 17.74
N LEU A 529 11.96 6.59 17.47
CA LEU A 529 10.56 6.55 17.92
C LEU A 529 10.46 6.10 19.38
N TRP A 530 11.23 5.13 19.75
CA TRP A 530 11.39 4.66 21.13
C TRP A 530 12.69 3.89 21.33
N LYS A 531 13.11 3.80 22.58
CA LYS A 531 14.20 2.99 23.08
C LYS A 531 13.70 2.12 24.22
N LYS A 532 14.06 0.84 24.23
CA LYS A 532 13.72 -0.12 25.28
C LYS A 532 14.95 -0.89 25.75
N GLN A 533 15.24 -0.78 27.03
CA GLN A 533 16.28 -1.61 27.68
C GLN A 533 15.83 -3.07 27.73
N LEU A 534 16.64 -3.97 27.19
CA LEU A 534 16.49 -5.42 27.31
C LEU A 534 17.44 -5.97 28.36
N LYS A 535 17.23 -7.22 28.81
CA LYS A 535 18.10 -7.89 29.77
C LYS A 535 19.31 -8.60 29.14
N GLY A 536 19.40 -8.62 27.82
CA GLY A 536 20.50 -9.26 27.10
C GLY A 536 20.45 -8.99 25.60
N LYS A 537 21.54 -9.43 24.94
CA LYS A 537 21.69 -9.28 23.49
C LYS A 537 20.68 -10.14 22.74
N ILE A 538 20.06 -9.57 21.73
CA ILE A 538 19.15 -10.26 20.79
C ILE A 538 19.95 -11.29 20.00
N GLN A 539 19.38 -12.49 19.88
CA GLN A 539 19.97 -13.58 19.12
C GLN A 539 19.41 -13.58 17.70
N GLY A 540 20.28 -13.31 16.72
CA GLY A 540 19.91 -13.29 15.29
C GLY A 540 18.91 -12.20 14.87
N LYS A 541 18.01 -12.53 13.95
CA LYS A 541 17.06 -11.59 13.35
C LYS A 541 15.77 -11.44 14.18
N ILE A 542 15.21 -10.23 14.18
CA ILE A 542 13.88 -9.96 14.73
C ILE A 542 12.84 -10.36 13.69
N SER A 543 11.91 -11.23 14.09
CA SER A 543 10.79 -11.66 13.23
C SER A 543 9.55 -10.79 13.46
N GLN A 544 8.85 -10.38 12.39
CA GLN A 544 7.56 -9.73 12.52
C GLN A 544 6.42 -10.74 12.45
N VAL A 545 5.47 -10.63 13.36
CA VAL A 545 4.31 -11.52 13.46
C VAL A 545 3.02 -10.72 13.63
N ASP A 546 1.91 -11.21 13.10
CA ASP A 546 0.57 -10.69 13.32
C ASP A 546 -0.20 -11.70 14.21
N LEU A 547 0.05 -11.63 15.53
CA LEU A 547 -0.50 -12.56 16.50
C LEU A 547 -2.03 -12.57 16.55
N TYR A 548 -2.62 -11.41 16.33
CA TYR A 548 -4.05 -11.18 16.46
C TYR A 548 -4.79 -11.29 15.12
N LYS A 549 -4.09 -11.50 14.02
CA LYS A 549 -4.64 -11.60 12.64
C LYS A 549 -5.46 -10.37 12.24
N ASN A 550 -5.04 -9.21 12.70
CA ASN A 550 -5.71 -7.92 12.48
C ASN A 550 -4.83 -6.92 11.72
N GLY A 551 -3.76 -7.40 11.10
CA GLY A 551 -2.81 -6.58 10.36
C GLY A 551 -1.77 -5.86 11.22
N ARG A 552 -1.94 -5.79 12.55
CA ARG A 552 -0.98 -5.14 13.46
C ARG A 552 0.20 -6.06 13.73
N LEU A 553 1.40 -5.61 13.39
CA LEU A 553 2.62 -6.40 13.50
C LEU A 553 3.30 -6.20 14.87
N GLN A 554 3.86 -7.27 15.39
CA GLN A 554 4.68 -7.32 16.60
C GLN A 554 6.07 -7.81 16.25
N LEU A 555 7.06 -7.45 17.07
CA LEU A 555 8.45 -7.86 16.98
C LEU A 555 8.70 -9.05 17.90
N ALA A 556 9.08 -10.19 17.34
CA ALA A 556 9.33 -11.44 18.07
C ALA A 556 10.80 -11.83 17.95
N PHE A 557 11.46 -12.08 19.08
CA PHE A 557 12.89 -12.43 19.13
C PHE A 557 13.25 -13.15 20.44
N THR A 558 14.41 -13.77 20.47
CA THR A 558 15.06 -14.28 21.69
C THR A 558 16.24 -13.39 22.06
N THR A 559 16.47 -13.23 23.36
CA THR A 559 17.76 -12.82 23.90
C THR A 559 18.52 -14.06 24.37
N GLY A 560 19.67 -13.90 25.04
CA GLY A 560 20.42 -15.06 25.55
C GLY A 560 19.59 -15.96 26.49
N ASN A 561 18.57 -15.44 27.16
CA ASN A 561 17.78 -16.17 28.16
C ASN A 561 16.26 -15.88 28.14
N GLU A 562 15.77 -15.02 27.26
CA GLU A 562 14.33 -14.67 27.18
C GLU A 562 13.78 -14.83 25.77
N PHE A 563 12.51 -15.22 25.68
CA PHE A 563 11.70 -15.06 24.48
C PHE A 563 10.70 -13.92 24.69
N LEU A 564 10.77 -12.93 23.84
CA LEU A 564 9.99 -11.70 23.91
C LEU A 564 9.20 -11.45 22.64
N ILE A 565 8.00 -10.90 22.81
CA ILE A 565 7.26 -10.26 21.72
C ILE A 565 6.88 -8.86 22.17
N LEU A 566 7.23 -7.86 21.37
CA LEU A 566 6.91 -6.45 21.61
C LEU A 566 5.90 -5.96 20.58
N ASP A 567 4.97 -5.12 21.03
CA ASP A 567 4.14 -4.37 20.09
C ASP A 567 4.96 -3.25 19.42
N ARG A 568 4.35 -2.56 18.46
CA ARG A 568 5.01 -1.46 17.75
C ARG A 568 5.48 -0.32 18.68
N ASN A 569 4.87 -0.17 19.85
CA ASN A 569 5.25 0.86 20.83
C ASN A 569 6.31 0.38 21.84
N GLY A 570 6.91 -0.78 21.61
CA GLY A 570 7.90 -1.37 22.50
C GLY A 570 7.33 -2.01 23.77
N LYS A 571 6.00 -2.16 23.88
CA LYS A 571 5.35 -2.81 25.01
C LYS A 571 5.36 -4.33 24.85
N GLU A 572 5.61 -5.04 25.94
CA GLU A 572 5.60 -6.50 25.96
C GLU A 572 4.19 -7.05 25.74
N VAL A 573 4.11 -8.05 24.90
CA VAL A 573 2.85 -8.74 24.57
C VAL A 573 2.73 -10.01 25.40
N ALA A 574 1.82 -10.01 26.35
CA ALA A 574 1.56 -11.20 27.17
C ALA A 574 0.99 -12.37 26.29
N PRO A 575 1.38 -13.62 26.57
CA PRO A 575 2.27 -14.11 27.63
C PRO A 575 3.74 -14.28 27.18
N PHE A 576 4.19 -13.55 26.16
CA PHE A 576 5.50 -13.72 25.52
C PHE A 576 6.60 -12.88 26.20
N ASN A 577 6.70 -12.99 27.51
CA ASN A 577 7.84 -12.60 28.31
C ASN A 577 8.26 -13.85 29.07
N MET A 578 8.93 -14.77 28.35
CA MET A 578 9.26 -16.10 28.85
C MET A 578 10.75 -16.20 29.14
N ASN A 579 11.09 -16.50 30.41
CA ASN A 579 12.46 -16.69 30.82
C ASN A 579 12.87 -18.17 30.76
N PHE A 580 14.06 -18.44 30.27
CA PHE A 580 14.67 -19.77 30.16
C PHE A 580 15.90 -19.87 31.08
N PRO A 581 15.77 -20.50 32.23
CA PRO A 581 16.90 -20.67 33.14
C PRO A 581 18.07 -21.37 32.45
N GLY A 582 19.28 -20.88 32.74
CA GLY A 582 20.53 -21.39 32.12
C GLY A 582 20.93 -20.68 30.83
N GLY A 583 20.06 -19.87 30.25
CA GLY A 583 20.37 -19.05 29.07
C GLY A 583 20.79 -19.86 27.82
N ASN A 584 21.70 -19.30 27.02
CA ASN A 584 22.20 -19.90 25.76
C ASN A 584 21.12 -20.29 24.75
N LEU A 585 20.11 -19.42 24.58
CA LEU A 585 19.11 -19.58 23.54
C LEU A 585 19.71 -19.25 22.17
N ASN A 586 19.31 -20.01 21.18
CA ASN A 586 19.55 -19.66 19.80
C ASN A 586 18.55 -18.57 19.31
N GLU A 587 18.78 -18.05 18.12
CA GLU A 587 17.83 -17.19 17.39
C GLU A 587 16.44 -17.83 17.39
N LEU A 588 15.40 -17.00 17.48
CA LEU A 588 14.02 -17.45 17.40
C LEU A 588 13.67 -17.98 15.99
N ALA A 589 13.16 -19.20 15.91
CA ALA A 589 12.55 -19.67 14.68
C ALA A 589 11.02 -19.48 14.72
N VAL A 590 10.49 -18.83 13.70
CA VAL A 590 9.04 -18.58 13.55
C VAL A 590 8.52 -19.30 12.32
N PHE A 591 7.58 -20.23 12.52
CA PHE A 591 6.98 -20.99 11.43
C PHE A 591 5.51 -20.64 11.27
N ASP A 592 5.08 -20.39 10.03
CA ASP A 592 3.68 -20.31 9.62
C ASP A 592 3.44 -21.31 8.48
N TYR A 593 3.12 -22.54 8.83
CA TYR A 593 3.03 -23.67 7.89
C TYR A 593 2.03 -23.44 6.76
N GLU A 594 1.01 -22.65 6.99
CA GLU A 594 -0.13 -22.48 6.09
C GLU A 594 -0.26 -21.06 5.53
N GLY A 595 0.62 -20.14 5.95
CA GLY A 595 0.50 -18.71 5.61
C GLY A 595 -0.74 -18.02 6.21
N LYS A 596 -1.35 -18.65 7.25
CA LYS A 596 -2.59 -18.17 7.88
C LYS A 596 -2.34 -17.51 9.24
N LYS A 597 -1.12 -17.11 9.51
CA LYS A 597 -0.71 -16.46 10.76
C LYS A 597 -0.99 -17.36 12.00
N ASN A 598 -0.86 -18.69 11.80
CA ASN A 598 -0.92 -19.68 12.88
C ASN A 598 0.50 -20.03 13.31
N TYR A 599 1.18 -19.09 13.91
CA TYR A 599 2.61 -19.20 14.21
C TYR A 599 2.95 -20.36 15.15
N ARG A 600 4.16 -20.89 14.94
CA ARG A 600 4.87 -21.78 15.86
C ARG A 600 6.19 -21.08 16.17
N PHE A 601 6.39 -20.75 17.42
CA PHE A 601 7.62 -20.19 17.94
C PHE A 601 8.46 -21.35 18.46
N VAL A 602 9.62 -21.55 17.84
CA VAL A 602 10.52 -22.64 18.19
C VAL A 602 11.80 -22.06 18.80
N ILE A 603 12.04 -22.41 20.03
CA ILE A 603 13.18 -21.96 20.83
C ILE A 603 14.03 -23.19 21.12
N THR A 604 15.35 -23.07 20.94
CA THR A 604 16.30 -24.13 21.24
C THR A 604 17.29 -23.69 22.30
N GLN A 605 17.58 -24.58 23.28
CA GLN A 605 18.49 -24.40 24.39
C GLN A 605 19.29 -25.68 24.59
N GLY A 606 20.54 -25.69 24.16
CA GLY A 606 21.33 -26.91 24.12
C GLY A 606 20.61 -27.99 23.30
N SER A 607 20.31 -29.15 23.86
CA SER A 607 19.55 -30.23 23.20
C SER A 607 18.04 -30.06 23.31
N LYS A 608 17.52 -29.11 24.06
CA LYS A 608 16.10 -28.93 24.31
C LYS A 608 15.43 -28.09 23.20
N VAL A 609 14.24 -28.51 22.79
CA VAL A 609 13.41 -27.81 21.81
C VAL A 609 12.05 -27.51 22.42
N PHE A 610 11.72 -26.23 22.48
CA PHE A 610 10.45 -25.72 22.96
C PHE A 610 9.65 -25.18 21.76
N MET A 611 8.41 -25.63 21.63
CA MET A 611 7.52 -25.11 20.58
C MET A 611 6.26 -24.52 21.20
N TYR A 612 6.02 -23.26 20.93
CA TYR A 612 4.83 -22.53 21.39
C TYR A 612 3.93 -22.12 20.22
N ASN A 613 2.63 -22.04 20.48
CA ASN A 613 1.66 -21.52 19.52
C ASN A 613 1.47 -20.01 19.66
N SER A 614 0.63 -19.39 18.81
CA SER A 614 0.31 -17.95 18.84
C SER A 614 -0.35 -17.46 20.15
N LYS A 615 -0.74 -18.36 21.07
CA LYS A 615 -1.26 -18.04 22.39
C LYS A 615 -0.25 -18.26 23.53
N GLY A 616 1.02 -18.52 23.19
CA GLY A 616 2.07 -18.80 24.15
C GLY A 616 1.95 -20.16 24.86
N LYS A 617 1.09 -21.05 24.37
CA LYS A 617 0.94 -22.40 24.93
C LYS A 617 1.83 -23.39 24.20
N THR A 618 2.44 -24.33 24.96
CA THR A 618 3.24 -25.41 24.40
C THR A 618 2.39 -26.26 23.41
N VAL A 619 2.99 -26.60 22.28
CA VAL A 619 2.36 -27.44 21.25
C VAL A 619 2.46 -28.91 21.64
N ARG A 620 1.44 -29.44 22.31
CA ARG A 620 1.43 -30.82 22.87
C ARG A 620 1.62 -31.94 21.82
N GLY A 621 1.33 -31.69 20.54
CA GLY A 621 1.51 -32.66 19.47
C GLY A 621 2.93 -32.73 18.90
N PHE A 622 3.83 -31.84 19.29
CA PHE A 622 5.22 -31.85 18.84
C PHE A 622 6.05 -32.78 19.75
N LYS A 623 6.70 -33.80 19.13
CA LYS A 623 7.37 -34.87 19.88
C LYS A 623 8.90 -34.71 19.96
N TYR A 624 9.50 -33.89 19.09
CA TYR A 624 10.94 -33.69 19.01
C TYR A 624 11.40 -32.60 19.97
N THR A 625 11.25 -32.85 21.28
CA THR A 625 11.56 -31.91 22.36
C THR A 625 12.96 -32.03 22.93
N ASP A 626 13.67 -33.12 22.61
CA ASP A 626 15.08 -33.35 22.93
C ASP A 626 15.77 -33.94 21.69
N THR A 627 16.85 -33.32 21.29
CA THR A 627 17.62 -33.68 20.09
C THR A 627 18.75 -34.68 20.41
N GLY A 628 19.08 -34.88 21.70
CA GLY A 628 20.15 -35.71 22.16
C GLY A 628 21.57 -35.12 22.01
N SER A 629 21.70 -33.97 21.35
CA SER A 629 22.92 -33.18 21.19
C SER A 629 22.54 -31.72 21.00
N SER A 630 23.46 -30.78 21.34
CA SER A 630 23.15 -29.33 21.20
C SER A 630 22.74 -28.95 19.78
N VAL A 631 21.76 -28.08 19.68
CA VAL A 631 21.31 -27.49 18.39
C VAL A 631 22.19 -26.26 18.09
N LEU A 632 22.87 -26.26 16.95
CA LEU A 632 23.87 -25.24 16.61
C LEU A 632 23.30 -23.89 16.27
N SER A 633 22.12 -23.86 15.61
CA SER A 633 21.45 -22.64 15.16
C SER A 633 19.93 -22.78 15.19
N ALA A 634 19.21 -21.69 14.95
CA ALA A 634 17.75 -21.71 14.84
C ALA A 634 17.28 -22.76 13.81
N PRO A 635 16.33 -23.63 14.17
CA PRO A 635 15.77 -24.60 13.21
C PRO A 635 15.15 -23.92 12.01
N LYS A 636 15.32 -24.50 10.83
CA LYS A 636 14.72 -23.95 9.60
C LYS A 636 13.46 -24.69 9.20
N HIS A 637 12.45 -23.98 8.78
CA HIS A 637 11.26 -24.53 8.13
C HIS A 637 11.37 -24.34 6.63
N ILE A 638 11.38 -25.46 5.90
CA ILE A 638 11.38 -25.48 4.44
C ILE A 638 10.14 -26.23 3.95
N LYS A 639 9.43 -25.66 2.97
CA LYS A 639 8.28 -26.27 2.32
C LYS A 639 8.65 -26.67 0.91
N ILE A 640 8.43 -27.94 0.56
CA ILE A 640 8.59 -28.47 -0.81
C ILE A 640 7.27 -29.11 -1.23
N GLY A 641 6.60 -28.53 -2.21
CA GLY A 641 5.23 -28.90 -2.55
C GLY A 641 4.29 -28.75 -1.34
N ASN A 642 3.58 -29.80 -0.98
CA ASN A 642 2.65 -29.81 0.16
C ASN A 642 3.28 -30.35 1.46
N ARG A 643 4.60 -30.52 1.51
CA ARG A 643 5.29 -31.13 2.65
C ARG A 643 6.18 -30.12 3.35
N ASP A 644 6.10 -30.13 4.70
CA ASP A 644 6.96 -29.33 5.56
C ASP A 644 8.11 -30.13 6.10
N TYR A 645 9.26 -29.50 6.14
CA TYR A 645 10.52 -30.05 6.64
C TYR A 645 11.08 -29.09 7.69
N LEU A 646 11.24 -29.58 8.93
CA LEU A 646 11.88 -28.86 10.02
C LEU A 646 13.28 -29.42 10.16
N ILE A 647 14.28 -28.57 10.03
CA ILE A 647 15.69 -28.96 9.91
C ILE A 647 16.44 -28.48 11.13
N PHE A 648 17.18 -29.42 11.79
CA PHE A 648 18.00 -29.15 12.94
C PHE A 648 19.43 -29.60 12.64
N MET A 649 20.38 -28.73 12.82
CA MET A 649 21.82 -29.01 12.80
C MET A 649 22.30 -29.29 14.21
N LEU A 650 22.90 -30.44 14.44
CA LEU A 650 23.32 -30.83 15.77
C LEU A 650 24.86 -30.85 15.91
N GLU A 651 25.36 -30.47 17.07
CA GLU A 651 26.79 -30.40 17.38
C GLU A 651 27.53 -31.71 17.14
N ASN A 652 26.85 -32.87 17.32
CA ASN A 652 27.41 -34.19 17.03
C ASN A 652 27.50 -34.52 15.54
N GLY A 653 27.21 -33.58 14.64
CA GLY A 653 27.26 -33.72 13.20
C GLY A 653 25.96 -34.29 12.54
N ASP A 654 24.91 -34.55 13.32
CA ASP A 654 23.65 -35.01 12.78
C ASP A 654 22.83 -33.88 12.12
N LEU A 655 22.32 -34.12 10.92
CA LEU A 655 21.28 -33.30 10.31
C LEU A 655 19.93 -34.01 10.48
N LYS A 656 19.08 -33.48 11.33
CA LYS A 656 17.75 -34.04 11.61
C LYS A 656 16.69 -33.29 10.82
N ILE A 657 15.95 -33.99 9.97
CA ILE A 657 14.86 -33.44 9.18
C ILE A 657 13.57 -34.12 9.60
N VAL A 658 12.72 -33.36 10.31
CA VAL A 658 11.48 -33.89 10.89
C VAL A 658 10.23 -33.23 10.27
N ASN A 659 9.09 -33.83 10.49
CA ASN A 659 7.80 -33.27 10.08
C ASN A 659 7.23 -32.33 11.17
N ARG A 660 6.04 -31.72 10.92
CA ARG A 660 5.36 -30.78 11.85
C ARG A 660 5.10 -31.35 13.26
N VAL A 661 5.04 -32.66 13.41
CA VAL A 661 4.83 -33.33 14.71
C VAL A 661 6.12 -33.84 15.34
N GLY A 662 7.27 -33.63 14.68
CA GLY A 662 8.58 -34.00 15.21
C GLY A 662 8.99 -35.44 14.92
N ASN A 663 8.28 -36.17 14.03
CA ASN A 663 8.74 -37.49 13.57
C ASN A 663 9.77 -37.31 12.43
N SER A 664 10.75 -38.23 12.34
CA SER A 664 11.72 -38.21 11.25
C SER A 664 10.99 -38.24 9.89
N ARG A 665 11.29 -37.27 9.04
CA ARG A 665 10.74 -37.19 7.68
C ARG A 665 11.75 -37.63 6.61
N VAL A 666 13.00 -37.24 6.80
CA VAL A 666 14.12 -37.64 5.93
C VAL A 666 15.22 -38.17 6.83
N LYS A 667 15.69 -39.39 6.52
CA LYS A 667 16.79 -40.01 7.26
C LYS A 667 18.10 -39.63 6.57
N VAL A 668 18.90 -38.83 7.23
CA VAL A 668 20.26 -38.49 6.82
C VAL A 668 21.22 -39.32 7.70
N THR A 669 22.07 -40.12 7.07
CA THR A 669 23.02 -40.98 7.79
C THR A 669 24.43 -40.38 7.86
N GLU A 670 24.70 -39.44 7.00
CA GLU A 670 25.99 -38.72 6.98
C GLU A 670 26.17 -37.86 8.22
N LYS A 671 27.39 -37.91 8.77
CA LYS A 671 27.83 -36.97 9.77
C LYS A 671 28.52 -35.77 9.08
N ILE A 672 28.15 -34.57 9.46
CA ILE A 672 28.63 -33.33 8.85
C ILE A 672 29.28 -32.45 9.94
N GLU A 673 30.52 -32.10 9.76
CA GLU A 673 31.15 -31.06 10.56
C GLU A 673 30.69 -29.70 10.08
N PHE A 674 29.53 -29.26 10.54
CA PHE A 674 28.88 -28.08 10.05
C PHE A 674 29.77 -26.82 10.14
N SER A 675 29.78 -26.04 9.05
CA SER A 675 30.29 -24.66 9.07
C SER A 675 29.34 -23.74 9.84
N SER A 676 29.64 -22.45 9.91
CA SER A 676 28.76 -21.42 10.50
C SER A 676 27.50 -21.13 9.64
N ASN A 677 27.44 -21.69 8.42
CA ASN A 677 26.34 -21.44 7.50
C ASN A 677 25.05 -22.17 7.89
N ASN A 678 23.91 -21.59 7.55
CA ASN A 678 22.59 -22.19 7.71
C ASN A 678 22.30 -23.24 6.63
N THR A 679 21.23 -24.00 6.83
CA THR A 679 20.65 -24.87 5.78
C THR A 679 19.72 -24.07 4.89
N TYR A 680 19.82 -24.27 3.57
CA TYR A 680 19.02 -23.60 2.56
C TYR A 680 18.34 -24.61 1.62
N LEU A 681 17.38 -24.11 0.81
CA LEU A 681 16.77 -24.85 -0.27
C LEU A 681 17.40 -24.42 -1.60
N TYR A 682 18.01 -25.36 -2.33
CA TYR A 682 18.53 -25.11 -3.67
C TYR A 682 18.21 -26.26 -4.60
N LYS A 683 17.60 -25.99 -5.77
CA LYS A 683 17.14 -27.00 -6.72
C LYS A 683 16.34 -28.12 -6.08
N ASN A 684 15.43 -27.77 -5.16
CA ASN A 684 14.60 -28.67 -4.35
C ASN A 684 15.37 -29.64 -3.44
N ASN A 685 16.64 -29.41 -3.18
CA ASN A 685 17.45 -30.13 -2.20
C ASN A 685 17.78 -29.21 -1.00
N PHE A 686 17.94 -29.84 0.15
CA PHE A 686 18.48 -29.19 1.34
C PHE A 686 19.99 -29.11 1.18
N ILE A 687 20.54 -27.90 1.21
CA ILE A 687 21.98 -27.69 1.07
C ILE A 687 22.58 -27.10 2.33
N ILE A 688 23.80 -27.52 2.61
CA ILE A 688 24.61 -27.06 3.73
C ILE A 688 26.09 -27.30 3.45
N THR A 689 26.98 -26.53 4.05
CA THR A 689 28.43 -26.74 3.93
C THR A 689 29.05 -27.25 5.25
N ASP A 690 30.12 -28.03 5.11
CA ASP A 690 31.01 -28.36 6.21
C ASP A 690 32.12 -27.32 6.37
N LYS A 691 32.90 -27.41 7.44
CA LYS A 691 34.04 -26.53 7.73
C LYS A 691 35.11 -26.50 6.66
N ASN A 692 35.21 -27.54 5.83
CA ASN A 692 36.16 -27.62 4.71
C ASN A 692 35.59 -27.14 3.38
N GLY A 693 34.44 -26.50 3.39
CA GLY A 693 33.77 -25.99 2.22
C GLY A 693 33.17 -27.05 1.28
N THR A 694 32.89 -28.28 1.81
CA THR A 694 32.13 -29.26 1.03
C THR A 694 30.66 -28.94 1.11
N LEU A 695 30.02 -28.74 -0.04
CA LEU A 695 28.56 -28.58 -0.14
C LEU A 695 27.88 -29.95 -0.13
N TYR A 696 27.07 -30.20 0.89
CA TYR A 696 26.17 -31.36 0.96
C TYR A 696 24.83 -30.95 0.37
N SER A 697 24.33 -31.74 -0.56
CA SER A 697 23.00 -31.59 -1.15
C SER A 697 22.18 -32.85 -0.86
N ILE A 698 21.13 -32.69 -0.08
CA ILE A 698 20.28 -33.78 0.44
C ILE A 698 18.91 -33.68 -0.23
N ASP A 699 18.48 -34.71 -0.90
CA ASP A 699 17.15 -34.78 -1.50
C ASP A 699 16.05 -35.12 -0.47
N THR A 700 14.81 -35.08 -0.86
CA THR A 700 13.66 -35.42 0.00
C THR A 700 13.55 -36.87 0.39
N LYS A 701 14.41 -37.77 -0.18
CA LYS A 701 14.50 -39.20 0.15
C LYS A 701 15.70 -39.49 1.08
N GLY A 702 16.56 -38.51 1.31
CA GLY A 702 17.76 -38.65 2.15
C GLY A 702 19.04 -39.05 1.39
N LYS A 703 19.00 -39.03 0.05
CA LYS A 703 20.20 -39.23 -0.75
C LYS A 703 21.08 -37.99 -0.65
N VAL A 704 22.34 -38.20 -0.26
CA VAL A 704 23.34 -37.15 -0.11
C VAL A 704 24.26 -37.14 -1.33
N SER A 705 24.47 -35.99 -1.91
CA SER A 705 25.53 -35.69 -2.88
C SER A 705 26.44 -34.62 -2.35
N LYS A 706 27.75 -34.69 -2.70
CA LYS A 706 28.79 -33.81 -2.18
C LYS A 706 29.50 -33.12 -3.34
N THR A 707 29.72 -31.81 -3.17
CA THR A 707 30.55 -31.02 -4.09
C THR A 707 31.64 -30.31 -3.28
N LYS A 708 32.89 -30.60 -3.55
CA LYS A 708 34.03 -29.99 -2.87
C LYS A 708 34.35 -28.65 -3.54
N PHE A 709 34.27 -27.57 -2.77
CA PHE A 709 34.73 -26.24 -3.20
C PHE A 709 36.12 -25.91 -2.69
N ASN A 710 36.62 -26.66 -1.69
CA ASN A 710 37.90 -26.41 -1.01
C ASN A 710 37.98 -24.98 -0.42
N TYR A 711 36.93 -24.57 0.25
CA TYR A 711 36.84 -23.26 0.90
C TYR A 711 37.47 -23.32 2.31
N SER A 712 37.88 -22.15 2.81
CA SER A 712 38.29 -21.96 4.23
C SER A 712 37.11 -22.17 5.18
N GLU A 713 37.37 -22.29 6.47
CA GLU A 713 36.34 -22.49 7.50
C GLU A 713 35.34 -21.30 7.55
N ASP A 714 35.83 -20.09 7.28
CA ASP A 714 35.06 -18.84 7.35
C ASP A 714 34.26 -18.50 6.07
N HIS A 715 34.13 -19.47 5.13
CA HIS A 715 33.35 -19.24 3.91
C HIS A 715 31.87 -18.99 4.21
N GLY A 716 31.27 -18.12 3.41
CA GLY A 716 29.83 -17.80 3.48
C GLY A 716 29.01 -18.54 2.44
N LEU A 717 27.77 -18.82 2.78
CA LEU A 717 26.74 -19.43 1.91
C LEU A 717 25.40 -18.74 2.11
N ASP A 718 24.75 -18.39 1.02
CA ASP A 718 23.33 -18.08 0.99
C ASP A 718 22.69 -18.67 -0.27
N ALA A 719 21.43 -19.09 -0.20
CA ALA A 719 20.76 -19.63 -1.36
C ALA A 719 19.23 -19.46 -1.32
N THR A 720 18.68 -19.29 -2.52
CA THR A 720 17.28 -19.53 -2.82
C THR A 720 17.16 -20.82 -3.65
N ASN A 721 15.92 -21.26 -3.95
CA ASN A 721 15.75 -22.46 -4.79
C ASN A 721 16.40 -22.34 -6.20
N LYS A 722 16.67 -21.13 -6.67
CA LYS A 722 17.22 -20.85 -8.01
C LYS A 722 18.62 -20.23 -8.00
N THR A 723 19.02 -19.64 -6.91
CA THR A 723 20.28 -18.88 -6.82
C THR A 723 21.12 -19.44 -5.68
N LEU A 724 22.37 -19.77 -5.99
CA LEU A 724 23.37 -20.15 -5.02
C LEU A 724 24.44 -19.06 -5.00
N VAL A 725 24.78 -18.59 -3.83
CA VAL A 725 25.84 -17.61 -3.59
C VAL A 725 26.79 -18.14 -2.53
N THR A 726 28.07 -18.05 -2.81
CA THR A 726 29.14 -18.37 -1.85
C THR A 726 30.19 -17.29 -1.87
N ASN A 727 30.83 -17.04 -0.74
CA ASN A 727 32.09 -16.29 -0.71
C ASN A 727 33.15 -17.07 0.06
N ASN A 728 34.36 -16.99 -0.42
CA ASN A 728 35.55 -17.53 0.26
C ASN A 728 36.70 -16.56 0.08
N GLU A 729 37.25 -16.08 1.19
CA GLU A 729 38.23 -14.99 1.14
C GLU A 729 37.71 -13.80 0.33
N ASN A 730 38.41 -13.39 -0.72
CA ASN A 730 38.02 -12.31 -1.59
C ASN A 730 37.30 -12.76 -2.89
N ILE A 731 36.83 -14.01 -2.97
CA ILE A 731 36.11 -14.53 -4.13
C ILE A 731 34.64 -14.67 -3.78
N LEU A 732 33.79 -13.90 -4.45
CA LEU A 732 32.34 -14.03 -4.39
C LEU A 732 31.85 -14.81 -5.64
N SER A 733 31.09 -15.88 -5.43
CA SER A 733 30.49 -16.66 -6.51
C SER A 733 28.98 -16.53 -6.51
N ILE A 734 28.40 -16.03 -7.62
CA ILE A 734 26.95 -15.89 -7.80
C ILE A 734 26.53 -16.76 -8.98
N LYS A 735 25.68 -17.79 -8.72
CA LYS A 735 25.26 -18.76 -9.74
C LYS A 735 26.44 -19.38 -10.50
N GLY A 736 27.57 -19.58 -9.83
CA GLY A 736 28.80 -20.14 -10.41
C GLY A 736 29.66 -19.16 -11.20
N LYS A 737 29.32 -17.87 -11.25
CA LYS A 737 30.20 -16.82 -11.77
C LYS A 737 31.02 -16.24 -10.63
N ASN A 738 32.34 -16.31 -10.75
CA ASN A 738 33.26 -15.81 -9.73
C ASN A 738 33.63 -14.35 -9.99
N ILE A 739 33.61 -13.57 -8.92
CA ILE A 739 34.04 -12.18 -8.87
C ILE A 739 35.19 -12.11 -7.88
N THR A 740 36.34 -11.58 -8.31
CA THR A 740 37.45 -11.30 -7.40
C THR A 740 37.30 -9.88 -6.89
N LEU A 741 37.13 -9.76 -5.56
CA LEU A 741 37.06 -8.51 -4.83
C LEU A 741 38.45 -8.09 -4.34
N ASP A 742 38.57 -6.91 -3.73
CA ASP A 742 39.77 -6.47 -3.05
C ASP A 742 40.14 -7.47 -1.94
N LEU A 743 41.38 -7.50 -1.49
CA LEU A 743 41.78 -8.28 -0.31
C LEU A 743 41.14 -7.64 0.92
N GLY A 744 40.46 -8.44 1.74
CA GLY A 744 39.73 -7.94 2.90
C GLY A 744 39.09 -9.04 3.74
N VAL A 745 38.32 -8.64 4.77
CA VAL A 745 37.53 -9.53 5.64
C VAL A 745 36.05 -9.33 5.32
N TYR A 746 35.44 -10.32 4.71
CA TYR A 746 34.09 -10.22 4.16
C TYR A 746 33.05 -10.84 5.09
N THR A 747 31.88 -10.17 5.21
CA THR A 747 30.68 -10.76 5.80
C THR A 747 30.17 -11.92 4.94
N HIS A 748 29.34 -12.80 5.54
CA HIS A 748 28.60 -13.77 4.74
C HIS A 748 27.75 -13.04 3.69
N PRO A 749 27.59 -13.61 2.48
CA PRO A 749 26.76 -13.01 1.43
C PRO A 749 25.29 -13.05 1.83
N VAL A 750 24.53 -12.06 1.41
CA VAL A 750 23.07 -12.00 1.62
C VAL A 750 22.37 -11.79 0.31
N ILE A 751 21.35 -12.61 0.06
CA ILE A 751 20.46 -12.50 -1.12
C ILE A 751 19.21 -11.72 -0.70
N PHE A 752 18.92 -10.66 -1.44
CA PHE A 752 17.69 -9.87 -1.32
C PHE A 752 16.82 -10.07 -2.55
N TYR A 753 15.51 -10.04 -2.36
CA TYR A 753 14.54 -10.06 -3.43
C TYR A 753 13.62 -8.86 -3.30
N VAL A 754 13.81 -7.88 -4.16
CA VAL A 754 13.08 -6.61 -4.16
C VAL A 754 12.66 -6.28 -5.58
N HIS A 755 11.39 -5.93 -5.79
CA HIS A 755 10.82 -5.57 -7.11
C HIS A 755 11.14 -6.57 -8.23
N ASP A 756 10.92 -7.86 -7.96
CA ASP A 756 11.19 -8.97 -8.89
C ASP A 756 12.65 -9.11 -9.34
N LYS A 757 13.57 -8.45 -8.64
CA LYS A 757 15.01 -8.54 -8.86
C LYS A 757 15.72 -9.17 -7.66
N ILE A 758 16.79 -9.89 -7.96
CA ILE A 758 17.68 -10.45 -6.95
C ILE A 758 18.91 -9.57 -6.86
N TYR A 759 19.24 -9.20 -5.63
CA TYR A 759 20.48 -8.49 -5.27
C TYR A 759 21.29 -9.37 -4.32
N VAL A 760 22.61 -9.26 -4.43
CA VAL A 760 23.58 -9.96 -3.58
C VAL A 760 24.52 -8.95 -2.98
N SER A 761 24.64 -8.91 -1.65
CA SER A 761 25.55 -8.04 -0.94
C SER A 761 26.57 -8.83 -0.13
N VAL A 762 27.78 -8.29 -0.08
CA VAL A 762 28.83 -8.61 0.89
C VAL A 762 29.45 -7.30 1.36
N THR A 763 29.93 -7.26 2.59
CA THR A 763 30.64 -6.10 3.16
C THR A 763 32.04 -6.50 3.56
N ASP A 764 33.04 -5.78 3.06
CA ASP A 764 34.40 -5.84 3.61
C ASP A 764 34.45 -4.98 4.88
N ILE A 765 34.50 -5.65 6.01
CA ILE A 765 34.53 -4.97 7.32
C ILE A 765 35.90 -4.35 7.64
N GLN A 766 36.95 -4.78 6.97
CA GLN A 766 38.28 -4.24 7.16
C GLN A 766 38.46 -2.92 6.41
N SER A 767 38.09 -2.86 5.14
CA SER A 767 38.16 -1.63 4.33
C SER A 767 36.85 -0.82 4.35
N GLN A 768 35.81 -1.29 5.08
CA GLN A 768 34.53 -0.60 5.30
C GLN A 768 33.78 -0.33 4.01
N LYS A 769 33.74 -1.35 3.14
CA LYS A 769 33.11 -1.26 1.81
C LYS A 769 31.96 -2.24 1.68
N VAL A 770 30.79 -1.73 1.41
CA VAL A 770 29.60 -2.51 1.01
C VAL A 770 29.63 -2.70 -0.48
N TYR A 771 29.54 -3.94 -0.94
CA TYR A 771 29.41 -4.31 -2.35
C TYR A 771 27.99 -4.82 -2.59
N LEU A 772 27.43 -4.47 -3.75
CA LEU A 772 26.12 -4.92 -4.19
C LEU A 772 26.17 -5.35 -5.66
N PHE A 773 25.59 -6.52 -5.95
CA PHE A 773 25.56 -7.13 -7.28
C PHE A 773 24.14 -7.54 -7.65
N ASP A 774 23.88 -7.65 -8.95
CA ASP A 774 22.68 -8.28 -9.46
C ASP A 774 22.79 -9.83 -9.49
N SER A 775 21.73 -10.52 -9.89
CA SER A 775 21.71 -11.98 -10.00
C SER A 775 22.63 -12.56 -11.09
N ASN A 776 23.21 -11.73 -11.95
CA ASN A 776 24.12 -12.11 -13.02
C ASN A 776 25.59 -11.84 -12.67
N ALA A 777 25.85 -11.48 -11.40
CA ALA A 777 27.17 -11.11 -10.91
C ALA A 777 27.72 -9.79 -11.50
N VAL A 778 26.81 -8.89 -11.91
CA VAL A 778 27.17 -7.55 -12.37
C VAL A 778 27.10 -6.59 -11.18
N PRO A 779 28.15 -5.81 -10.88
CA PRO A 779 28.11 -4.85 -9.80
C PRO A 779 27.05 -3.77 -10.07
N ILE A 780 26.30 -3.40 -9.04
CA ILE A 780 25.39 -2.26 -9.11
C ILE A 780 26.23 -0.99 -9.20
N GLN A 781 25.83 -0.08 -10.06
CA GLN A 781 26.58 1.14 -10.33
C GLN A 781 26.83 1.96 -9.06
N ASN A 782 28.01 2.56 -8.95
CA ASN A 782 28.46 3.34 -7.80
C ASN A 782 28.71 2.57 -6.49
N PHE A 783 28.64 1.24 -6.51
CA PHE A 783 29.24 0.43 -5.45
C PHE A 783 30.73 0.14 -5.76
N PRO A 784 31.57 -0.06 -4.70
CA PRO A 784 31.24 -0.12 -3.29
C PRO A 784 31.04 1.25 -2.63
N VAL A 785 30.24 1.27 -1.56
CA VAL A 785 30.04 2.43 -0.70
C VAL A 785 30.47 2.13 0.73
N PHE A 786 30.58 3.18 1.56
CA PHE A 786 30.99 3.07 2.93
C PHE A 786 29.96 2.33 3.81
N GLY A 787 30.43 1.41 4.68
CA GLY A 787 29.63 0.73 5.68
C GLY A 787 30.38 -0.39 6.39
N TYR A 788 30.00 -0.69 7.64
CA TYR A 788 30.74 -1.58 8.57
C TYR A 788 30.04 -2.90 8.86
N SER A 789 28.87 -3.17 8.35
CA SER A 789 28.09 -4.36 8.70
C SER A 789 27.44 -5.01 7.50
N MET A 790 26.89 -6.19 7.73
CA MET A 790 25.86 -6.69 6.80
C MET A 790 24.76 -5.64 6.66
N ILE A 791 24.28 -5.45 5.46
CA ILE A 791 23.19 -4.53 5.18
C ILE A 791 21.83 -5.23 5.32
N ASP A 792 20.77 -4.43 5.50
CA ASP A 792 19.42 -4.83 5.12
C ASP A 792 18.95 -3.92 3.99
N LEU A 793 18.28 -4.48 2.98
CA LEU A 793 17.97 -3.82 1.72
C LEU A 793 16.51 -4.06 1.35
N ASP A 794 15.80 -2.96 1.08
CA ASP A 794 14.40 -3.01 0.67
C ASP A 794 13.96 -1.64 0.12
N ASP A 795 12.76 -1.52 -0.42
CA ASP A 795 12.05 -0.27 -0.67
C ASP A 795 11.34 0.14 0.63
N ILE A 796 11.82 1.17 1.30
CA ILE A 796 11.33 1.52 2.65
C ILE A 796 10.16 2.49 2.66
N ASP A 797 9.99 3.27 1.60
CA ASP A 797 8.97 4.32 1.50
C ASP A 797 7.95 4.07 0.37
N ASN A 798 8.05 2.93 -0.33
CA ASN A 798 7.24 2.47 -1.45
C ASN A 798 7.33 3.36 -2.69
N ASP A 799 8.49 4.01 -2.91
CA ASP A 799 8.75 4.83 -4.10
C ASP A 799 9.44 4.05 -5.24
N ARG A 800 9.61 2.73 -5.05
CA ARG A 800 10.30 1.76 -5.92
C ARG A 800 11.80 2.01 -6.13
N LYS A 801 12.37 2.95 -5.48
CA LYS A 801 13.82 2.98 -5.30
C LYS A 801 14.19 2.06 -4.14
N ILE A 802 15.44 1.72 -4.09
CA ILE A 802 15.92 0.75 -3.09
C ILE A 802 16.76 1.51 -2.09
N GLU A 803 16.46 1.29 -0.82
CA GLU A 803 17.29 1.76 0.26
C GLU A 803 17.98 0.58 0.95
N PHE A 804 19.11 0.88 1.57
CA PHE A 804 19.77 -0.07 2.45
C PHE A 804 20.33 0.63 3.68
N VAL A 805 20.32 -0.10 4.78
CA VAL A 805 20.84 0.37 6.07
C VAL A 805 22.03 -0.47 6.47
N CYS A 806 23.06 0.18 7.00
CA CYS A 806 24.22 -0.48 7.57
C CYS A 806 24.73 0.29 8.79
N LYS A 807 25.65 -0.34 9.54
CA LYS A 807 26.43 0.35 10.55
C LYS A 807 27.34 1.38 9.89
N ASP A 808 27.37 2.58 10.48
CA ASP A 808 28.34 3.64 10.21
C ASP A 808 29.47 3.57 11.25
N GLN A 809 30.32 4.58 11.32
CA GLN A 809 31.40 4.66 12.29
C GLN A 809 30.86 4.65 13.72
N GLU A 810 31.56 3.97 14.62
CA GLU A 810 31.25 3.87 16.05
C GLU A 810 29.76 3.53 16.31
N ASN A 811 29.08 4.33 17.11
CA ASN A 811 27.73 4.08 17.60
C ASN A 811 26.61 4.54 16.64
N ALA A 812 26.83 4.56 15.34
CA ALA A 812 25.86 5.07 14.39
C ALA A 812 25.45 4.06 13.32
N LEU A 813 24.29 4.30 12.72
CA LEU A 813 23.84 3.69 11.48
C LEU A 813 23.61 4.73 10.41
N VAL A 814 23.69 4.33 9.17
CA VAL A 814 23.43 5.16 7.99
C VAL A 814 22.44 4.46 7.07
N LEU A 815 21.48 5.22 6.55
CA LEU A 815 20.56 4.80 5.50
C LEU A 815 20.97 5.43 4.18
N TYR A 816 21.14 4.59 3.17
CA TYR A 816 21.44 5.00 1.80
C TYR A 816 20.25 4.75 0.88
N LYS A 817 20.10 5.60 -0.15
CA LYS A 817 19.17 5.42 -1.26
C LYS A 817 19.96 5.22 -2.57
N ILE A 818 19.55 4.22 -3.32
CA ILE A 818 20.04 3.94 -4.68
C ILE A 818 19.09 4.65 -5.64
N ASN A 819 19.52 5.77 -6.22
CA ASN A 819 18.69 6.61 -7.10
C ASN A 819 18.65 6.07 -8.53
#